data_bb6572c5b3148ea3493c53dd6f2610e8
#
_entry.id   bb6572c5b3148ea3493c53dd6f2610e8
#
_cell.length_a   1.000
_cell.length_b   1.000
_cell.length_c   1.000
_cell.angle_alpha   90.00
_cell.angle_beta   90.00
_cell.angle_gamma   90.00
#
_symmetry.space_group_name_H-M   'P 1'
#
loop_
_entity.id
_entity.type
_entity.pdbx_description
1 polymer ?
#
loop_
_entity_poly.entity_id
_entity_poly.type
_entity_poly.pdbx_seq_one_letter_code
_entity_poly.pdbx_strand_id
1 'polypeptide(L)'
;MAQLDLESVAAPATTHETDGSNIKSGNGQSTVNQAKVEFPMAEDRPPTPHGQAEFMDSTATPTDRTAEPHKVLQTDQPMTLSMTETNAAAKAEMRATSLLEELDHLDTPTHLPPIPPKRPMLEPPLLFEIGWEVCWQLGGIYTVLRTKAAMMLRLWGDRYCLIGPYNPLTAPVEFEPAEPHGHMRQCVQRLQDAGIPCYFGHWMITGRPQVLLLDYRAKFRDLPTDKYLMWSDHHISVPDNDGELNEVIAFGFAVTEFFRILCDVLTDQPVLAHFHEWMAGVAVPRIAHLQLPVSTIFTTHATLLGRYLASDNSDFYNHLPFLDPEAEAHKYLIYPRYQIEKAAAHAAVVFTTVSEVTAYEAEKLLGRRADTILPNGLNIQRFAALHEFQNLHRQYKEKIHEFVMGHFFPAYTFDLENTIYLVTSGRYEYRNKGMDVFIEALYRLNQRLRYLPDRPTLVAFIITKAPVRHVNISALQNQTMFEELKRTCRDLQEEMGQKLFLAAAQGKFSDSSDLLSSDAMVRLKRAVHAWRSGQNPIIVTHDLVNDQADPTLAHLRHRGLFNGADDAVKVVFHPQFVTQTGPLIHLDYEQFVRGCHVGIFPSYYEPWGYTPMECVALGVPAVTTDLSGFGAYVRRHIPESGEKGICVLNRRYRSFDDCCNELVDYLFNLVRMSRRERIELRNKVERLSELFDWSALVRHYREAHDMALERVGAPKPGRVEIRMI
;
A
#
# COMPACT_ATOMS: atom_id res chain seq x y z
N MET A 1 -1.38 -4.16 -5.51
CA MET A 1 -0.35 -5.17 -5.81
C MET A 1 -0.93 -6.54 -5.55
N ALA A 2 -1.15 -7.31 -6.62
CA ALA A 2 -1.70 -8.65 -6.52
C ALA A 2 -0.60 -9.64 -6.09
N GLN A 3 -0.78 -10.30 -4.98
CA GLN A 3 -0.11 -11.57 -4.71
C GLN A 3 -0.75 -12.61 -5.62
N LEU A 4 0.02 -13.15 -6.55
CA LEU A 4 -0.35 -14.34 -7.31
C LEU A 4 -0.05 -15.57 -6.43
N ASP A 5 -1.10 -16.18 -5.90
CA ASP A 5 -1.02 -17.54 -5.38
C ASP A 5 -0.96 -18.50 -6.59
N LEU A 6 0.20 -19.09 -6.83
CA LEU A 6 0.39 -20.15 -7.81
C LEU A 6 -0.01 -21.48 -7.20
N GLU A 7 -1.24 -21.90 -7.37
CA GLU A 7 -1.61 -23.32 -7.32
C GLU A 7 -1.80 -23.86 -8.74
N SER A 8 -0.97 -24.86 -9.03
CA SER A 8 -1.06 -25.96 -10.00
C SER A 8 -1.75 -25.73 -11.35
N VAL A 9 -0.93 -25.61 -12.40
CA VAL A 9 -1.31 -26.01 -13.77
C VAL A 9 -0.81 -27.44 -13.99
N ALA A 10 -1.73 -28.41 -13.97
CA ALA A 10 -1.49 -29.78 -14.45
C ALA A 10 -1.60 -29.79 -15.97
N ALA A 11 -0.55 -30.23 -16.65
CA ALA A 11 -0.54 -30.49 -18.09
C ALA A 11 -1.33 -31.79 -18.41
N PRO A 12 -1.96 -31.90 -19.61
CA PRO A 12 -2.71 -33.10 -19.99
C PRO A 12 -1.77 -34.22 -20.39
N ALA A 13 -2.01 -35.40 -19.83
CA ALA A 13 -1.35 -36.66 -20.17
C ALA A 13 -1.82 -37.15 -21.53
N THR A 14 -0.89 -37.44 -22.41
CA THR A 14 -1.09 -38.27 -23.61
C THR A 14 -0.96 -39.74 -23.23
N THR A 15 -2.02 -40.49 -23.57
CA THR A 15 -2.12 -41.96 -23.46
C THR A 15 -1.19 -42.66 -24.43
N HIS A 16 -0.38 -43.64 -23.96
CA HIS A 16 0.01 -44.81 -24.70
C HIS A 16 -0.01 -46.02 -23.75
N GLU A 17 -0.83 -47.02 -24.12
CA GLU A 17 -0.88 -48.35 -23.55
C GLU A 17 0.37 -49.16 -23.88
N THR A 18 0.86 -49.94 -22.95
CA THR A 18 1.17 -51.39 -23.14
C THR A 18 1.52 -52.06 -21.81
N ASP A 19 0.72 -53.07 -21.54
CA ASP A 19 0.96 -54.43 -20.98
C ASP A 19 2.07 -54.72 -19.94
N GLY A 20 1.60 -55.28 -18.85
CA GLY A 20 1.97 -56.64 -18.39
C GLY A 20 2.99 -56.80 -17.27
N SER A 21 2.50 -57.27 -16.16
CA SER A 21 2.99 -58.31 -15.23
C SER A 21 3.33 -57.90 -13.79
N ASN A 22 2.50 -58.45 -12.93
CA ASN A 22 2.71 -58.94 -11.54
C ASN A 22 4.13 -58.91 -10.97
N ILE A 23 4.29 -58.46 -9.71
CA ILE A 23 4.77 -59.26 -8.56
C ILE A 23 4.53 -58.54 -7.23
N LYS A 24 4.27 -59.31 -6.18
CA LYS A 24 3.76 -59.07 -4.83
C LYS A 24 4.71 -58.34 -3.86
N SER A 25 4.05 -57.62 -2.94
CA SER A 25 4.24 -57.57 -1.46
C SER A 25 5.52 -56.94 -0.86
N GLY A 26 5.28 -56.01 0.04
CA GLY A 26 6.24 -55.58 1.06
C GLY A 26 5.75 -54.40 1.88
N ASN A 27 5.14 -54.64 3.05
CA ASN A 27 4.78 -53.67 4.06
C ASN A 27 5.98 -52.87 4.55
N GLY A 28 5.84 -51.55 4.67
CA GLY A 28 6.78 -50.71 5.39
C GLY A 28 6.14 -49.33 5.64
N GLN A 29 5.43 -49.20 6.76
CA GLN A 29 4.98 -47.92 7.28
C GLN A 29 6.19 -47.10 7.69
N SER A 30 6.39 -45.95 7.10
CA SER A 30 7.14 -44.84 7.70
C SER A 30 6.29 -43.59 7.65
N THR A 31 5.81 -43.20 8.80
CA THR A 31 5.14 -41.94 9.11
C THR A 31 6.12 -40.80 8.91
N VAL A 32 5.91 -39.98 7.87
CA VAL A 32 6.55 -38.68 7.73
C VAL A 32 5.62 -37.65 8.34
N ASN A 33 6.03 -37.12 9.48
CA ASN A 33 5.43 -35.93 10.11
C ASN A 33 5.58 -34.74 9.18
N GLN A 34 4.48 -34.26 8.62
CA GLN A 34 4.38 -32.92 8.05
C GLN A 34 4.25 -31.93 9.21
N ALA A 35 5.31 -31.21 9.51
CA ALA A 35 5.25 -30.05 10.37
C ALA A 35 4.59 -28.91 9.60
N LYS A 36 3.35 -28.59 9.95
CA LYS A 36 2.71 -27.32 9.60
C LYS A 36 3.42 -26.21 10.33
N VAL A 37 4.07 -25.30 9.60
CA VAL A 37 4.54 -24.02 10.14
C VAL A 37 3.34 -23.09 10.13
N GLU A 38 2.68 -22.96 11.26
CA GLU A 38 1.70 -21.91 11.54
C GLU A 38 2.45 -20.68 12.03
N PHE A 39 2.27 -19.56 11.34
CA PHE A 39 2.71 -18.26 11.83
C PHE A 39 1.85 -17.86 13.04
N PRO A 40 2.41 -17.45 14.17
CA PRO A 40 1.63 -16.96 15.27
C PRO A 40 1.04 -15.58 14.93
N MET A 41 -0.26 -15.56 14.71
CA MET A 41 -1.06 -14.36 14.85
C MET A 41 -1.10 -14.00 16.33
N ALA A 42 -0.91 -12.73 16.66
CA ALA A 42 -1.06 -12.25 18.02
C ALA A 42 -2.44 -12.61 18.53
N GLU A 43 -2.53 -13.47 19.53
CA GLU A 43 -3.75 -13.79 20.22
C GLU A 43 -4.21 -12.59 21.05
N ASP A 44 -5.37 -12.06 20.71
CA ASP A 44 -6.15 -11.15 21.56
C ASP A 44 -6.53 -11.87 22.86
N ARG A 45 -5.93 -11.45 23.98
CA ARG A 45 -6.43 -11.80 25.30
C ARG A 45 -7.57 -10.87 25.66
N PRO A 46 -8.73 -11.37 26.12
CA PRO A 46 -9.82 -10.53 26.62
C PRO A 46 -9.41 -9.88 27.94
N PRO A 47 -9.88 -8.65 28.21
CA PRO A 47 -9.61 -7.97 29.48
C PRO A 47 -10.37 -8.64 30.63
N THR A 48 -9.65 -8.89 31.71
CA THR A 48 -10.20 -9.34 32.98
C THR A 48 -11.07 -8.25 33.62
N PRO A 49 -12.20 -8.61 34.23
CA PRO A 49 -13.09 -7.64 34.91
C PRO A 49 -12.62 -7.40 36.34
N HIS A 50 -12.32 -6.16 36.70
CA HIS A 50 -12.23 -5.74 38.08
C HIS A 50 -12.96 -4.42 38.30
N GLY A 51 -13.83 -4.41 39.32
CA GLY A 51 -14.31 -3.21 40.01
C GLY A 51 -15.79 -2.93 39.86
N GLN A 52 -16.59 -3.59 40.69
CA GLN A 52 -17.92 -3.13 41.09
C GLN A 52 -17.79 -1.81 41.84
N ALA A 53 -18.52 -0.79 41.44
CA ALA A 53 -18.85 0.36 42.29
C ALA A 53 -20.37 0.55 42.25
N GLU A 54 -20.91 0.61 43.44
CA GLU A 54 -22.31 0.63 43.79
C GLU A 54 -23.07 1.82 43.23
N PHE A 55 -24.26 1.55 42.71
CA PHE A 55 -25.28 2.55 42.40
C PHE A 55 -26.02 2.92 43.68
N MET A 56 -26.01 4.18 44.04
CA MET A 56 -26.99 4.76 44.93
C MET A 56 -28.09 5.44 44.12
N ASP A 57 -29.28 4.95 44.35
CA ASP A 57 -30.57 5.39 43.87
C ASP A 57 -30.95 6.73 44.50
N SER A 58 -31.44 7.71 43.74
CA SER A 58 -32.32 8.75 44.29
C SER A 58 -33.29 9.23 43.21
N THR A 59 -34.50 8.77 43.38
CA THR A 59 -35.73 9.20 42.74
C THR A 59 -36.13 10.62 43.16
N ALA A 60 -36.49 11.47 42.18
CA ALA A 60 -37.53 12.50 42.33
C ALA A 60 -37.98 13.04 40.96
N THR A 61 -39.21 12.79 40.62
CA THR A 61 -40.03 13.43 39.58
C THR A 61 -40.96 14.45 40.20
N PRO A 62 -41.87 15.12 39.46
CA PRO A 62 -41.66 16.36 38.71
C PRO A 62 -42.61 17.45 39.20
N THR A 63 -42.49 18.68 38.79
CA THR A 63 -43.63 19.63 38.74
C THR A 63 -43.53 20.62 37.58
N ASP A 64 -44.59 20.61 36.90
CA ASP A 64 -45.23 21.44 35.92
C ASP A 64 -45.21 22.97 36.21
N ARG A 65 -45.04 23.80 35.14
CA ARG A 65 -45.76 25.08 34.96
C ARG A 65 -45.55 25.69 33.57
N THR A 66 -46.53 25.56 32.80
CA THR A 66 -47.31 26.44 31.87
C THR A 66 -46.79 27.84 31.47
N ALA A 67 -46.97 28.09 30.15
CA ALA A 67 -47.49 29.28 29.46
C ALA A 67 -46.54 30.50 29.31
N GLU A 68 -46.48 31.23 28.29
CA GLU A 68 -47.08 31.49 26.97
C GLU A 68 -46.21 32.56 26.27
N PRO A 69 -46.53 33.02 25.01
CA PRO A 69 -45.55 33.48 24.05
C PRO A 69 -45.49 35.00 23.91
N HIS A 70 -44.35 35.54 23.51
CA HIS A 70 -44.33 36.90 22.91
C HIS A 70 -43.16 37.18 21.92
N LYS A 71 -43.61 37.58 20.73
CA LYS A 71 -43.08 38.61 19.81
C LYS A 71 -41.81 38.37 19.02
N VAL A 72 -42.10 38.23 17.74
CA VAL A 72 -41.26 38.61 16.58
C VAL A 72 -40.72 40.01 16.70
N LEU A 73 -39.42 40.17 16.50
CA LEU A 73 -38.80 41.41 16.02
C LEU A 73 -37.68 41.05 15.06
N GLN A 74 -37.88 41.41 13.79
CA GLN A 74 -36.87 41.52 12.76
C GLN A 74 -35.87 42.65 13.10
N THR A 75 -34.59 42.37 13.04
CA THR A 75 -33.60 43.38 12.69
C THR A 75 -32.43 42.71 11.96
N ASP A 76 -32.28 43.07 10.71
CA ASP A 76 -31.07 42.87 9.92
C ASP A 76 -29.91 43.64 10.54
N GLN A 77 -28.81 42.95 10.87
CA GLN A 77 -27.46 43.52 10.84
C GLN A 77 -26.41 42.39 10.74
N PRO A 78 -25.30 42.59 10.03
CA PRO A 78 -24.29 41.53 9.82
C PRO A 78 -23.46 41.35 11.09
N MET A 79 -23.34 40.07 11.53
CA MET A 79 -22.45 39.68 12.63
C MET A 79 -20.99 39.89 12.23
N THR A 80 -20.35 40.86 12.80
CA THR A 80 -18.91 41.01 12.87
C THR A 80 -18.35 39.90 13.79
N LEU A 81 -17.52 39.00 13.22
CA LEU A 81 -16.76 38.02 13.97
C LEU A 81 -15.87 38.73 15.01
N SER A 82 -15.89 38.23 16.24
CA SER A 82 -15.19 38.84 17.36
C SER A 82 -13.66 38.72 17.20
N MET A 83 -12.96 39.81 17.53
CA MET A 83 -11.48 39.91 17.48
C MET A 83 -10.73 38.88 18.32
N THR A 84 -11.39 38.03 19.06
CA THR A 84 -10.79 36.99 19.89
C THR A 84 -10.51 35.67 19.13
N GLU A 85 -11.31 35.36 18.09
CA GLU A 85 -11.09 34.17 17.27
C GLU A 85 -10.00 34.37 16.22
N THR A 86 -9.87 35.58 15.67
CA THR A 86 -8.78 35.96 14.77
C THR A 86 -7.41 35.96 15.47
N ASN A 87 -7.35 36.25 16.76
CA ASN A 87 -6.11 36.19 17.54
C ASN A 87 -5.67 34.77 17.90
N ALA A 88 -6.58 33.80 17.97
CA ALA A 88 -6.23 32.41 18.23
C ALA A 88 -5.65 31.73 16.99
N ALA A 89 -6.22 32.00 15.82
CA ALA A 89 -5.69 31.50 14.54
C ALA A 89 -4.32 32.12 14.19
N ALA A 90 -4.17 33.44 14.36
CA ALA A 90 -2.90 34.12 14.14
C ALA A 90 -1.81 33.70 15.15
N LYS A 91 -2.18 33.35 16.40
CA LYS A 91 -1.24 32.79 17.39
C LYS A 91 -0.85 31.34 17.06
N ALA A 92 -1.74 30.56 16.48
CA ALA A 92 -1.45 29.20 16.04
C ALA A 92 -0.52 29.21 14.81
N GLU A 93 -0.74 30.16 13.89
CA GLU A 93 0.10 30.35 12.70
C GLU A 93 1.51 30.89 13.07
N MET A 94 1.59 31.86 14.00
CA MET A 94 2.87 32.34 14.52
C MET A 94 3.64 31.28 15.33
N ARG A 95 2.97 30.39 16.06
CA ARG A 95 3.60 29.24 16.71
C ARG A 95 4.10 28.20 15.70
N ALA A 96 3.38 27.96 14.62
CA ALA A 96 3.81 27.06 13.56
C ALA A 96 5.05 27.62 12.82
N THR A 97 5.09 28.93 12.56
CA THR A 97 6.23 29.61 11.93
C THR A 97 7.46 29.65 12.87
N SER A 98 7.25 29.91 14.15
CA SER A 98 8.31 29.88 15.18
C SER A 98 8.91 28.47 15.38
N LEU A 99 8.09 27.43 15.29
CA LEU A 99 8.56 26.03 15.34
C LEU A 99 9.33 25.61 14.07
N LEU A 100 8.99 26.21 12.92
CA LEU A 100 9.75 25.99 11.69
C LEU A 100 11.11 26.74 11.72
N GLU A 101 11.16 27.92 12.35
CA GLU A 101 12.38 28.68 12.55
C GLU A 101 13.28 28.06 13.65
N GLU A 102 12.71 27.48 14.72
CA GLU A 102 13.46 26.71 15.70
C GLU A 102 14.06 25.40 15.14
N LEU A 103 13.44 24.82 14.10
CA LEU A 103 13.98 23.65 13.39
C LEU A 103 15.19 23.98 12.51
N ASP A 104 15.34 25.23 12.07
CA ASP A 104 16.52 25.68 11.29
C ASP A 104 17.76 25.96 12.16
N HIS A 105 17.60 26.08 13.49
CA HIS A 105 18.68 26.41 14.42
C HIS A 105 19.13 25.27 15.34
N LEU A 106 18.65 24.03 15.11
CA LEU A 106 19.16 22.88 15.85
C LEU A 106 20.55 22.51 15.36
N ASP A 107 21.50 22.64 16.29
CA ASP A 107 22.92 22.33 16.12
C ASP A 107 23.17 21.01 15.39
N THR A 108 24.16 21.05 14.50
CA THR A 108 24.75 19.87 13.83
C THR A 108 24.99 18.76 14.84
N PRO A 109 24.59 17.50 14.54
CA PRO A 109 24.80 16.38 15.48
C PRO A 109 26.28 16.23 15.81
N THR A 110 26.61 16.31 17.10
CA THR A 110 27.97 16.29 17.64
C THR A 110 28.71 14.94 17.51
N HIS A 111 28.05 13.91 16.95
CA HIS A 111 28.64 12.61 16.71
C HIS A 111 28.34 12.12 15.29
N LEU A 112 29.19 12.52 14.36
CA LEU A 112 29.26 11.83 13.07
C LEU A 112 29.82 10.41 13.30
N PRO A 113 29.28 9.38 12.60
CA PRO A 113 29.85 8.04 12.63
C PRO A 113 31.34 8.07 12.20
N PRO A 114 32.16 7.12 12.65
CA PRO A 114 33.56 7.08 12.28
C PRO A 114 33.70 7.02 10.74
N ILE A 115 34.43 7.97 10.18
CA ILE A 115 34.68 8.04 8.73
C ILE A 115 35.61 6.88 8.36
N PRO A 116 35.22 6.03 7.37
CA PRO A 116 36.09 4.95 6.93
C PRO A 116 37.42 5.47 6.39
N PRO A 117 38.48 4.65 6.44
CA PRO A 117 39.85 5.08 6.07
C PRO A 117 39.88 5.49 4.59
N LYS A 118 40.48 6.65 4.29
CA LYS A 118 40.66 7.19 2.94
C LYS A 118 41.66 6.33 2.15
N ARG A 119 41.24 5.83 0.98
CA ARG A 119 42.13 5.21 -0.02
C ARG A 119 42.23 6.12 -1.26
N PRO A 120 43.35 6.18 -1.99
CA PRO A 120 43.41 6.82 -3.30
C PRO A 120 42.53 6.02 -4.27
N MET A 121 41.54 6.67 -4.87
CA MET A 121 40.49 6.03 -5.67
C MET A 121 40.59 6.48 -7.11
N LEU A 122 40.94 5.58 -8.01
CA LEU A 122 41.20 5.82 -9.44
C LEU A 122 40.00 5.41 -10.33
N GLU A 123 39.14 4.51 -9.85
CA GLU A 123 38.01 3.97 -10.60
C GLU A 123 36.65 4.52 -10.16
N PRO A 124 35.63 4.53 -11.04
CA PRO A 124 34.29 4.97 -10.68
C PRO A 124 33.67 4.01 -9.65
N PRO A 125 32.88 4.54 -8.70
CA PRO A 125 32.32 3.77 -7.59
C PRO A 125 31.37 2.65 -8.03
N LEU A 126 31.35 1.57 -7.24
CA LEU A 126 30.33 0.51 -7.29
C LEU A 126 29.18 0.84 -6.34
N LEU A 127 27.96 0.49 -6.72
CA LEU A 127 26.77 0.61 -5.88
C LEU A 127 26.16 -0.77 -5.62
N PHE A 128 26.04 -1.11 -4.36
CA PHE A 128 25.27 -2.26 -3.90
C PHE A 128 24.03 -1.77 -3.15
N GLU A 129 22.83 -2.27 -3.51
CA GLU A 129 21.61 -2.05 -2.74
C GLU A 129 21.20 -3.32 -2.01
N ILE A 130 21.08 -3.23 -0.68
CA ILE A 130 20.81 -4.36 0.20
C ILE A 130 19.39 -4.25 0.73
N GLY A 131 18.59 -5.27 0.49
CA GLY A 131 17.21 -5.33 0.96
C GLY A 131 16.74 -6.75 1.22
N TRP A 132 15.97 -6.93 2.28
CA TRP A 132 15.35 -8.23 2.58
C TRP A 132 14.39 -8.67 1.48
N GLU A 133 13.73 -7.71 0.82
CA GLU A 133 12.72 -7.95 -0.22
C GLU A 133 13.29 -8.01 -1.66
N VAL A 134 14.59 -8.24 -1.84
CA VAL A 134 15.18 -8.49 -3.16
C VAL A 134 14.79 -9.91 -3.62
N CYS A 135 14.14 -10.03 -4.78
CA CYS A 135 13.58 -11.28 -5.31
C CYS A 135 12.59 -11.99 -4.36
N TRP A 136 12.02 -11.24 -3.41
CA TRP A 136 11.08 -11.77 -2.42
C TRP A 136 10.04 -10.72 -2.04
N GLN A 137 8.82 -10.85 -2.55
CA GLN A 137 7.75 -9.90 -2.29
C GLN A 137 7.10 -10.13 -0.93
N LEU A 138 7.37 -9.25 0.03
CA LEU A 138 6.73 -9.23 1.34
C LEU A 138 5.95 -7.92 1.58
N GLY A 139 6.45 -6.80 1.10
CA GLY A 139 5.89 -5.49 1.38
C GLY A 139 6.18 -4.42 0.33
N GLY A 140 6.20 -3.17 0.78
CA GLY A 140 6.39 -2.00 -0.08
C GLY A 140 7.82 -1.80 -0.59
N ILE A 141 8.82 -2.36 0.10
CA ILE A 141 10.23 -2.22 -0.29
C ILE A 141 10.51 -2.96 -1.60
N TYR A 142 9.92 -4.14 -1.78
CA TYR A 142 9.93 -4.85 -3.06
C TYR A 142 9.51 -3.93 -4.21
N THR A 143 8.42 -3.15 -4.03
CA THR A 143 7.95 -2.21 -5.04
C THR A 143 8.96 -1.10 -5.31
N VAL A 144 9.54 -0.53 -4.26
CA VAL A 144 10.58 0.51 -4.38
C VAL A 144 11.75 0.00 -5.22
N LEU A 145 12.34 -1.13 -4.82
CA LEU A 145 13.52 -1.70 -5.48
C LEU A 145 13.20 -2.11 -6.92
N ARG A 146 12.09 -2.83 -7.14
CA ARG A 146 11.67 -3.31 -8.44
C ARG A 146 11.40 -2.18 -9.43
N THR A 147 10.69 -1.12 -9.00
CA THR A 147 10.30 -0.03 -9.91
C THR A 147 11.44 0.94 -10.18
N LYS A 148 12.39 1.07 -9.24
CA LYS A 148 13.58 1.92 -9.35
C LYS A 148 14.70 1.29 -10.19
N ALA A 149 14.82 -0.03 -10.20
CA ALA A 149 15.97 -0.77 -10.75
C ALA A 149 16.37 -0.35 -12.18
N ALA A 150 15.38 -0.18 -13.06
CA ALA A 150 15.65 0.23 -14.44
C ALA A 150 16.33 1.61 -14.53
N MET A 151 15.94 2.55 -13.64
CA MET A 151 16.56 3.87 -13.59
C MET A 151 17.95 3.82 -12.95
N MET A 152 18.14 2.99 -11.93
CA MET A 152 19.45 2.79 -11.32
C MET A 152 20.44 2.19 -12.32
N LEU A 153 20.02 1.25 -13.16
CA LEU A 153 20.85 0.71 -14.25
C LEU A 153 21.23 1.76 -15.30
N ARG A 154 20.33 2.69 -15.63
CA ARG A 154 20.68 3.81 -16.54
C ARG A 154 21.77 4.72 -15.97
N LEU A 155 21.82 4.88 -14.63
CA LEU A 155 22.80 5.73 -13.94
C LEU A 155 24.13 5.02 -13.69
N TRP A 156 24.08 3.74 -13.31
CA TRP A 156 25.23 3.02 -12.79
C TRP A 156 25.74 1.94 -13.74
N GLY A 157 24.94 1.45 -14.70
CA GLY A 157 25.27 0.35 -15.60
C GLY A 157 25.63 -0.91 -14.82
N ASP A 158 26.68 -1.61 -15.27
CA ASP A 158 27.17 -2.85 -14.65
C ASP A 158 27.79 -2.66 -13.25
N ARG A 159 27.91 -1.41 -12.78
CA ARG A 159 28.37 -1.06 -11.43
C ARG A 159 27.27 -1.11 -10.37
N TYR A 160 26.06 -1.53 -10.74
CA TYR A 160 24.91 -1.67 -9.88
C TYR A 160 24.56 -3.14 -9.64
N CYS A 161 24.51 -3.55 -8.38
CA CYS A 161 24.12 -4.89 -7.99
C CYS A 161 23.22 -4.83 -6.74
N LEU A 162 22.15 -5.63 -6.73
CA LEU A 162 21.31 -5.80 -5.54
C LEU A 162 21.79 -7.02 -4.73
N ILE A 163 21.60 -6.96 -3.41
CA ILE A 163 21.90 -8.09 -2.51
C ILE A 163 20.66 -8.40 -1.68
N GLY A 164 20.25 -9.66 -1.66
CA GLY A 164 19.13 -10.13 -0.87
C GLY A 164 19.32 -11.54 -0.29
N PRO A 165 18.40 -11.98 0.58
CA PRO A 165 18.40 -13.34 1.07
C PRO A 165 17.92 -14.32 -0.01
N TYR A 166 18.54 -15.50 -0.08
CA TYR A 166 18.07 -16.56 -0.96
C TYR A 166 16.84 -17.26 -0.39
N ASN A 167 15.72 -17.16 -1.12
CA ASN A 167 14.49 -17.86 -0.80
C ASN A 167 14.22 -18.93 -1.89
N PRO A 168 14.27 -20.24 -1.57
CA PRO A 168 14.07 -21.31 -2.55
C PRO A 168 12.67 -21.37 -3.15
N LEU A 169 11.67 -20.72 -2.54
CA LEU A 169 10.30 -20.68 -3.05
C LEU A 169 10.11 -19.60 -4.10
N THR A 170 10.77 -18.45 -3.96
CA THR A 170 10.60 -17.30 -4.87
C THR A 170 11.70 -17.21 -5.92
N ALA A 171 12.92 -17.63 -5.61
CA ALA A 171 14.04 -17.55 -6.55
C ALA A 171 13.78 -18.24 -7.91
N PRO A 172 13.09 -19.40 -8.01
CA PRO A 172 12.81 -20.00 -9.31
C PRO A 172 11.94 -19.14 -10.25
N VAL A 173 11.19 -18.19 -9.72
CA VAL A 173 10.28 -17.33 -10.48
C VAL A 173 10.88 -15.93 -10.71
N GLU A 174 11.65 -15.44 -9.74
CA GLU A 174 12.13 -14.06 -9.71
C GLU A 174 13.59 -13.90 -10.18
N PHE A 175 14.37 -14.98 -10.18
CA PHE A 175 15.82 -14.94 -10.38
C PHE A 175 16.29 -15.84 -11.50
N GLU A 176 17.13 -15.30 -12.39
CA GLU A 176 17.79 -16.02 -13.48
C GLU A 176 19.29 -16.14 -13.19
N PRO A 177 19.82 -17.36 -12.97
CA PRO A 177 21.24 -17.56 -12.70
C PRO A 177 22.13 -17.08 -13.86
N ALA A 178 23.29 -16.49 -13.54
CA ALA A 178 24.30 -16.10 -14.51
C ALA A 178 25.72 -16.28 -13.93
N GLU A 179 26.70 -16.44 -14.81
CA GLU A 179 28.09 -16.55 -14.40
C GLU A 179 28.64 -15.19 -13.95
N PRO A 180 29.19 -15.09 -12.73
CA PRO A 180 29.80 -13.85 -12.26
C PRO A 180 31.09 -13.53 -13.00
N HIS A 181 31.37 -12.24 -13.21
CA HIS A 181 32.54 -11.74 -13.91
C HIS A 181 33.41 -10.84 -13.00
N GLY A 182 34.67 -10.62 -13.38
CA GLY A 182 35.57 -9.67 -12.73
C GLY A 182 35.70 -9.94 -11.21
N HIS A 183 35.56 -8.89 -10.42
CA HIS A 183 35.60 -8.92 -8.97
C HIS A 183 34.48 -9.78 -8.34
N MET A 184 33.31 -9.80 -8.95
CA MET A 184 32.18 -10.60 -8.44
C MET A 184 32.47 -12.10 -8.49
N ARG A 185 33.21 -12.61 -9.50
CA ARG A 185 33.62 -14.02 -9.56
C ARG A 185 34.47 -14.39 -8.35
N GLN A 186 35.45 -13.55 -8.02
CA GLN A 186 36.31 -13.78 -6.86
C GLN A 186 35.54 -13.69 -5.55
N CYS A 187 34.60 -12.74 -5.43
CA CYS A 187 33.78 -12.60 -4.23
C CYS A 187 32.86 -13.82 -4.04
N VAL A 188 32.16 -14.27 -5.07
CA VAL A 188 31.32 -15.46 -5.03
C VAL A 188 32.10 -16.69 -4.63
N GLN A 189 33.27 -16.92 -5.25
CA GLN A 189 34.12 -18.06 -4.91
C GLN A 189 34.59 -18.02 -3.44
N ARG A 190 35.08 -16.86 -2.96
CA ARG A 190 35.53 -16.70 -1.57
C ARG A 190 34.41 -16.85 -0.55
N LEU A 191 33.15 -16.39 -0.87
CA LEU A 191 32.00 -16.61 -0.02
C LEU A 191 31.66 -18.11 0.11
N GLN A 192 31.69 -18.82 -1.01
CA GLN A 192 31.47 -20.27 -1.02
C GLN A 192 32.56 -21.01 -0.25
N ASP A 193 33.83 -20.62 -0.40
CA ASP A 193 34.96 -21.17 0.36
C ASP A 193 34.83 -20.88 1.87
N ALA A 194 34.23 -19.73 2.24
CA ALA A 194 33.88 -19.38 3.62
C ALA A 194 32.64 -20.13 4.12
N GLY A 195 32.02 -20.97 3.28
CA GLY A 195 30.85 -21.78 3.60
C GLY A 195 29.54 -20.99 3.61
N ILE A 196 29.44 -19.89 2.89
CA ILE A 196 28.22 -19.13 2.64
C ILE A 196 27.78 -19.37 1.21
N PRO A 197 26.80 -20.27 0.96
CA PRO A 197 26.27 -20.47 -0.38
C PRO A 197 25.65 -19.17 -0.91
N CYS A 198 25.95 -18.84 -2.15
CA CYS A 198 25.43 -17.65 -2.79
C CYS A 198 25.18 -17.89 -4.28
N TYR A 199 24.22 -17.15 -4.84
CA TYR A 199 23.77 -17.29 -6.21
C TYR A 199 23.84 -15.92 -6.90
N PHE A 200 24.58 -15.83 -7.98
CA PHE A 200 24.71 -14.63 -8.79
C PHE A 200 23.88 -14.77 -10.07
N GLY A 201 23.24 -13.68 -10.49
CA GLY A 201 22.45 -13.66 -11.71
C GLY A 201 21.70 -12.34 -11.88
N HIS A 202 20.49 -12.43 -12.45
CA HIS A 202 19.66 -11.28 -12.75
C HIS A 202 18.29 -11.41 -12.13
N TRP A 203 17.75 -10.30 -11.60
CA TRP A 203 16.36 -10.23 -11.21
C TRP A 203 15.47 -10.12 -12.45
N MET A 204 14.44 -10.96 -12.56
CA MET A 204 13.53 -11.03 -13.71
C MET A 204 12.48 -9.91 -13.71
N ILE A 205 12.95 -8.68 -13.65
CA ILE A 205 12.16 -7.44 -13.69
C ILE A 205 12.66 -6.52 -14.81
N THR A 206 11.93 -5.41 -15.03
CA THR A 206 12.34 -4.40 -16.02
C THR A 206 13.75 -3.89 -15.74
N GLY A 207 14.63 -3.99 -16.74
CA GLY A 207 16.04 -3.63 -16.65
C GLY A 207 16.96 -4.81 -16.33
N ARG A 208 16.48 -5.92 -15.78
CA ARG A 208 17.26 -7.13 -15.43
C ARG A 208 18.55 -6.79 -14.64
N PRO A 209 18.44 -6.12 -13.46
CA PRO A 209 19.61 -5.77 -12.66
C PRO A 209 20.37 -7.02 -12.20
N GLN A 210 21.68 -6.87 -11.99
CA GLN A 210 22.49 -7.89 -11.34
C GLN A 210 22.05 -8.07 -9.88
N VAL A 211 22.02 -9.32 -9.43
CA VAL A 211 21.63 -9.69 -8.07
C VAL A 211 22.58 -10.76 -7.52
N LEU A 212 22.93 -10.59 -6.25
CA LEU A 212 23.57 -11.60 -5.43
C LEU A 212 22.62 -12.05 -4.34
N LEU A 213 22.18 -13.29 -4.37
CA LEU A 213 21.34 -13.89 -3.32
C LEU A 213 22.21 -14.72 -2.36
N LEU A 214 22.14 -14.41 -1.05
CA LEU A 214 22.92 -15.06 0.00
C LEU A 214 22.06 -16.09 0.75
N ASP A 215 22.49 -17.34 0.80
CA ASP A 215 21.85 -18.35 1.68
C ASP A 215 22.36 -18.18 3.12
N TYR A 216 21.70 -17.28 3.83
CA TYR A 216 22.04 -16.93 5.21
C TYR A 216 21.87 -18.10 6.20
N ARG A 217 21.12 -19.15 5.86
CA ARG A 217 20.91 -20.31 6.74
C ARG A 217 22.19 -21.05 7.06
N ALA A 218 23.18 -20.99 6.19
CA ALA A 218 24.51 -21.52 6.46
C ALA A 218 25.19 -20.85 7.66
N LYS A 219 24.84 -19.58 7.96
CA LYS A 219 25.38 -18.83 9.11
C LYS A 219 24.75 -19.25 10.45
N PHE A 220 23.69 -20.04 10.48
CA PHE A 220 23.11 -20.53 11.75
C PHE A 220 24.09 -21.34 12.60
N ARG A 221 25.09 -21.97 12.01
CA ARG A 221 26.20 -22.63 12.74
C ARG A 221 27.01 -21.66 13.60
N ASP A 222 27.14 -20.39 13.14
CA ASP A 222 27.94 -19.34 13.78
C ASP A 222 27.06 -18.39 14.62
N LEU A 223 25.74 -18.57 14.62
CA LEU A 223 24.76 -17.66 15.22
C LEU A 223 25.04 -17.32 16.70
N PRO A 224 25.48 -18.24 17.57
CA PRO A 224 25.84 -17.91 18.94
C PRO A 224 26.98 -16.89 19.01
N THR A 225 28.00 -17.02 18.13
CA THR A 225 29.11 -16.08 18.02
C THR A 225 28.66 -14.74 17.48
N ASP A 226 27.82 -14.76 16.43
CA ASP A 226 27.28 -13.55 15.81
C ASP A 226 26.44 -12.75 16.81
N LYS A 227 25.61 -13.41 17.63
CA LYS A 227 24.86 -12.79 18.73
C LYS A 227 25.76 -12.21 19.82
N TYR A 228 26.82 -12.94 20.18
CA TYR A 228 27.80 -12.45 21.13
C TYR A 228 28.46 -11.16 20.60
N LEU A 229 28.82 -11.10 19.32
CA LEU A 229 29.38 -9.90 18.69
C LEU A 229 28.36 -8.74 18.63
N MET A 230 27.05 -9.02 18.45
CA MET A 230 26.02 -7.98 18.56
C MET A 230 25.94 -7.40 19.97
N TRP A 231 26.11 -8.25 20.98
CA TRP A 231 26.14 -7.79 22.38
C TRP A 231 27.44 -7.08 22.75
N SER A 232 28.60 -7.65 22.44
CA SER A 232 29.92 -7.10 22.86
C SER A 232 30.20 -5.78 22.14
N ASP A 233 29.92 -5.66 20.87
CA ASP A 233 30.37 -4.55 20.05
C ASP A 233 29.28 -3.44 19.92
N HIS A 234 28.00 -3.81 20.10
CA HIS A 234 26.87 -2.89 19.86
C HIS A 234 25.87 -2.82 21.02
N HIS A 235 26.08 -3.60 22.10
CA HIS A 235 25.21 -3.70 23.27
C HIS A 235 23.79 -4.15 22.95
N ILE A 236 23.61 -4.91 21.86
CA ILE A 236 22.33 -5.45 21.41
C ILE A 236 22.21 -6.92 21.83
N SER A 237 21.34 -7.18 22.82
CA SER A 237 21.04 -8.54 23.28
C SER A 237 19.99 -9.18 22.39
N VAL A 238 20.33 -10.30 21.75
CA VAL A 238 19.45 -11.02 20.82
C VAL A 238 18.95 -12.31 21.48
N PRO A 239 17.62 -12.47 21.70
CA PRO A 239 17.06 -13.67 22.31
C PRO A 239 17.20 -14.91 21.39
N ASP A 240 17.28 -16.10 22.00
CA ASP A 240 17.47 -17.35 21.23
C ASP A 240 16.19 -17.87 20.56
N ASN A 241 15.06 -17.56 21.14
CA ASN A 241 13.74 -18.05 20.71
C ASN A 241 13.04 -17.21 19.65
N ASP A 242 13.71 -16.19 19.10
CA ASP A 242 13.16 -15.34 18.06
C ASP A 242 13.70 -15.78 16.67
N GLY A 243 12.90 -16.58 15.95
CA GLY A 243 13.31 -17.17 14.66
C GLY A 243 13.57 -16.11 13.59
N GLU A 244 12.68 -15.10 13.45
CA GLU A 244 12.84 -14.03 12.45
C GLU A 244 14.09 -13.21 12.73
N LEU A 245 14.31 -12.83 13.99
CA LEU A 245 15.48 -12.06 14.37
C LEU A 245 16.79 -12.84 14.15
N ASN A 246 16.76 -14.18 14.38
CA ASN A 246 17.90 -15.06 14.08
C ASN A 246 18.25 -15.07 12.60
N GLU A 247 17.23 -15.11 11.72
CA GLU A 247 17.42 -15.04 10.27
C GLU A 247 18.02 -13.70 9.84
N VAL A 248 17.51 -12.60 10.39
CA VAL A 248 17.98 -11.24 10.12
C VAL A 248 19.44 -11.05 10.57
N ILE A 249 19.83 -11.57 11.74
CA ILE A 249 21.22 -11.54 12.21
C ILE A 249 22.12 -12.33 11.27
N ALA A 250 21.73 -13.58 10.94
CA ALA A 250 22.50 -14.42 10.03
C ALA A 250 22.71 -13.78 8.64
N PHE A 251 21.65 -13.16 8.09
CA PHE A 251 21.75 -12.42 6.82
C PHE A 251 22.70 -11.22 6.92
N GLY A 252 22.57 -10.41 7.99
CA GLY A 252 23.43 -9.24 8.17
C GLY A 252 24.92 -9.59 8.32
N PHE A 253 25.23 -10.71 8.99
CA PHE A 253 26.60 -11.21 9.07
C PHE A 253 27.10 -11.79 7.75
N ALA A 254 26.23 -12.45 6.96
CA ALA A 254 26.58 -12.88 5.60
C ALA A 254 26.89 -11.69 4.68
N VAL A 255 26.08 -10.62 4.76
CA VAL A 255 26.33 -9.36 4.02
C VAL A 255 27.62 -8.69 4.49
N THR A 256 27.91 -8.67 5.79
CA THR A 256 29.16 -8.13 6.33
C THR A 256 30.37 -8.88 5.79
N GLU A 257 30.31 -10.21 5.72
CA GLU A 257 31.37 -11.04 5.17
C GLU A 257 31.58 -10.79 3.67
N PHE A 258 30.49 -10.60 2.90
CA PHE A 258 30.59 -10.18 1.51
C PHE A 258 31.39 -8.88 1.36
N PHE A 259 31.06 -7.83 2.14
CA PHE A 259 31.78 -6.56 2.06
C PHE A 259 33.23 -6.67 2.54
N ARG A 260 33.52 -7.51 3.52
CA ARG A 260 34.92 -7.79 3.93
C ARG A 260 35.72 -8.40 2.78
N ILE A 261 35.16 -9.43 2.14
CA ILE A 261 35.79 -10.07 0.98
C ILE A 261 35.94 -9.10 -0.19
N LEU A 262 34.89 -8.31 -0.48
CA LEU A 262 34.91 -7.32 -1.56
C LEU A 262 36.01 -6.27 -1.36
N CYS A 263 36.19 -5.77 -0.14
CA CYS A 263 37.25 -4.82 0.18
C CYS A 263 38.65 -5.41 0.09
N ASP A 264 38.81 -6.73 0.27
CA ASP A 264 40.07 -7.43 0.03
C ASP A 264 40.38 -7.64 -1.46
N VAL A 265 39.31 -7.80 -2.27
CA VAL A 265 39.44 -7.99 -3.73
C VAL A 265 39.68 -6.66 -4.45
N LEU A 266 39.04 -5.59 -3.97
CA LEU A 266 39.13 -4.25 -4.56
C LEU A 266 40.17 -3.39 -3.82
N THR A 267 41.16 -2.86 -4.55
CA THR A 267 42.20 -1.99 -3.98
C THR A 267 41.92 -0.49 -4.16
N ASP A 268 41.39 -0.10 -5.32
CA ASP A 268 41.37 1.31 -5.76
C ASP A 268 39.95 1.80 -6.17
N GLN A 269 38.91 0.99 -5.98
CA GLN A 269 37.56 1.31 -6.39
C GLN A 269 36.66 1.62 -5.17
N PRO A 270 35.97 2.78 -5.13
CA PRO A 270 35.04 3.12 -4.06
C PRO A 270 33.83 2.17 -4.05
N VAL A 271 33.39 1.81 -2.85
CA VAL A 271 32.21 0.97 -2.63
C VAL A 271 31.15 1.80 -1.89
N LEU A 272 29.97 1.90 -2.49
CA LEU A 272 28.77 2.48 -1.90
C LEU A 272 27.78 1.35 -1.61
N ALA A 273 27.27 1.29 -0.40
CA ALA A 273 26.31 0.29 0.05
C ALA A 273 25.06 0.98 0.62
N HIS A 274 23.90 0.75 -0.01
CA HIS A 274 22.64 1.35 0.38
C HIS A 274 21.71 0.28 0.98
N PHE A 275 21.44 0.38 2.26
CA PHE A 275 20.66 -0.58 3.05
C PHE A 275 19.23 -0.09 3.24
N HIS A 276 18.27 -0.98 3.06
CA HIS A 276 16.84 -0.69 3.18
C HIS A 276 16.21 -1.43 4.35
N GLU A 277 15.70 -0.69 5.32
CA GLU A 277 15.00 -1.16 6.52
C GLU A 277 15.89 -1.90 7.53
N TRP A 278 15.35 -2.07 8.76
CA TRP A 278 16.04 -2.70 9.87
C TRP A 278 16.51 -4.13 9.57
N MET A 279 15.75 -4.88 8.73
CA MET A 279 16.12 -6.26 8.36
C MET A 279 17.41 -6.34 7.54
N ALA A 280 17.76 -5.29 6.80
CA ALA A 280 19.07 -5.18 6.14
C ALA A 280 20.08 -4.42 7.01
N GLY A 281 19.62 -3.78 8.09
CA GLY A 281 20.38 -2.83 8.89
C GLY A 281 21.49 -3.44 9.77
N VAL A 282 21.45 -4.74 10.07
CA VAL A 282 22.45 -5.41 10.94
C VAL A 282 23.88 -5.25 10.44
N ALA A 283 24.10 -5.29 9.12
CA ALA A 283 25.43 -5.15 8.55
C ALA A 283 26.02 -3.74 8.71
N VAL A 284 25.20 -2.70 8.84
CA VAL A 284 25.65 -1.30 8.89
C VAL A 284 26.57 -1.01 10.09
N PRO A 285 26.16 -1.27 11.35
CA PRO A 285 27.04 -1.09 12.49
C PRO A 285 28.25 -2.04 12.48
N ARG A 286 28.10 -3.24 11.89
CA ARG A 286 29.24 -4.19 11.73
C ARG A 286 30.30 -3.67 10.79
N ILE A 287 29.91 -3.14 9.61
CA ILE A 287 30.81 -2.51 8.62
C ILE A 287 31.56 -1.33 9.27
N ALA A 288 30.84 -0.50 10.02
CA ALA A 288 31.44 0.64 10.72
C ALA A 288 32.44 0.19 11.83
N HIS A 289 32.06 -0.81 12.62
CA HIS A 289 32.94 -1.35 13.69
C HIS A 289 34.21 -1.97 13.11
N LEU A 290 34.10 -2.71 12.01
CA LEU A 290 35.26 -3.31 11.32
C LEU A 290 36.05 -2.30 10.48
N GLN A 291 35.62 -1.04 10.46
CA GLN A 291 36.26 0.05 9.69
C GLN A 291 36.46 -0.31 8.20
N LEU A 292 35.52 -1.05 7.61
CA LEU A 292 35.60 -1.38 6.19
C LEU A 292 35.45 -0.11 5.33
N PRO A 293 36.25 0.04 4.25
CA PRO A 293 36.20 1.23 3.38
C PRO A 293 34.96 1.21 2.47
N VAL A 294 33.76 1.19 3.06
CA VAL A 294 32.46 1.15 2.42
C VAL A 294 31.66 2.38 2.86
N SER A 295 31.20 3.18 1.89
CA SER A 295 30.29 4.29 2.14
C SER A 295 28.87 3.76 2.33
N THR A 296 28.35 3.84 3.55
CA THR A 296 27.05 3.26 3.87
C THR A 296 25.93 4.30 3.86
N ILE A 297 24.81 3.96 3.22
CA ILE A 297 23.54 4.68 3.34
C ILE A 297 22.53 3.74 3.98
N PHE A 298 21.77 4.22 4.94
CA PHE A 298 20.68 3.48 5.55
C PHE A 298 19.38 4.23 5.39
N THR A 299 18.37 3.58 4.80
CA THR A 299 17.01 4.14 4.61
C THR A 299 16.01 3.40 5.47
N THR A 300 15.41 4.11 6.42
CA THR A 300 14.21 3.66 7.13
C THR A 300 12.97 4.08 6.32
N HIS A 301 12.22 3.09 5.81
CA HIS A 301 10.98 3.35 5.07
C HIS A 301 9.79 3.62 6.00
N ALA A 302 9.82 3.05 7.20
CA ALA A 302 8.92 3.30 8.31
C ALA A 302 9.64 2.89 9.60
N THR A 303 9.59 3.68 10.65
CA THR A 303 10.20 3.22 11.90
C THR A 303 9.47 2.01 12.45
N LEU A 304 10.19 1.00 12.90
CA LEU A 304 9.60 -0.21 13.45
C LEU A 304 8.69 0.12 14.64
N LEU A 305 9.21 0.87 15.60
CA LEU A 305 8.47 1.26 16.80
C LEU A 305 7.26 2.14 16.47
N GLY A 306 7.37 3.05 15.49
CA GLY A 306 6.28 3.92 15.06
C GLY A 306 5.08 3.13 14.51
N ARG A 307 5.32 2.00 13.83
CA ARG A 307 4.22 1.11 13.37
C ARG A 307 3.41 0.55 14.53
N TYR A 308 4.05 0.11 15.61
CA TYR A 308 3.38 -0.42 16.80
C TYR A 308 2.61 0.69 17.52
N LEU A 309 3.26 1.82 17.74
CA LEU A 309 2.67 2.97 18.42
C LEU A 309 1.45 3.52 17.67
N ALA A 310 1.53 3.68 16.36
CA ALA A 310 0.41 4.16 15.55
C ALA A 310 -0.78 3.20 15.51
N SER A 311 -0.54 1.89 15.65
CA SER A 311 -1.60 0.89 15.70
C SER A 311 -2.37 0.92 17.02
N ASP A 312 -1.67 1.20 18.12
CA ASP A 312 -2.21 1.20 19.48
C ASP A 312 -2.74 2.60 19.93
N ASN A 313 -2.08 3.68 19.50
CA ASN A 313 -2.38 5.05 19.94
C ASN A 313 -3.08 5.85 18.82
N SER A 314 -4.31 6.29 19.08
CA SER A 314 -5.10 7.11 18.14
C SER A 314 -4.56 8.51 17.94
N ASP A 315 -3.71 8.99 18.83
CA ASP A 315 -3.14 10.33 18.82
C ASP A 315 -1.60 10.27 18.85
N PHE A 316 -1.05 9.28 18.19
CA PHE A 316 0.38 8.95 18.17
C PHE A 316 1.26 10.16 17.87
N TYR A 317 0.98 10.90 16.79
CA TYR A 317 1.84 12.01 16.38
C TYR A 317 1.84 13.20 17.35
N ASN A 318 0.76 13.41 18.09
CA ASN A 318 0.71 14.44 19.13
C ASN A 318 1.44 14.01 20.41
N HIS A 319 1.45 12.70 20.70
CA HIS A 319 2.17 12.14 21.85
C HIS A 319 3.65 11.88 21.58
N LEU A 320 4.03 11.74 20.31
CA LEU A 320 5.38 11.35 19.89
C LEU A 320 6.53 12.14 20.57
N PRO A 321 6.45 13.48 20.76
CA PRO A 321 7.51 14.22 21.44
C PRO A 321 7.73 13.87 22.93
N PHE A 322 6.75 13.21 23.56
CA PHE A 322 6.72 12.93 24.99
C PHE A 322 6.95 11.45 25.34
N LEU A 323 7.10 10.60 24.30
CA LEU A 323 7.32 9.16 24.47
C LEU A 323 8.77 8.88 24.85
N ASP A 324 8.99 7.87 25.70
CA ASP A 324 10.27 7.22 25.88
C ASP A 324 10.38 6.03 24.92
N PRO A 325 11.17 6.13 23.84
CA PRO A 325 11.23 5.09 22.83
C PRO A 325 11.73 3.75 23.35
N GLU A 326 12.65 3.74 24.32
CA GLU A 326 13.20 2.49 24.87
C GLU A 326 12.17 1.78 25.74
N ALA A 327 11.45 2.52 26.59
CA ALA A 327 10.36 1.97 27.39
C ALA A 327 9.25 1.41 26.52
N GLU A 328 8.84 2.13 25.46
CA GLU A 328 7.83 1.67 24.53
C GLU A 328 8.30 0.43 23.73
N ALA A 329 9.55 0.38 23.27
CA ALA A 329 10.10 -0.79 22.57
C ALA A 329 10.10 -2.05 23.46
N HIS A 330 10.35 -1.90 24.75
CA HIS A 330 10.22 -2.99 25.74
C HIS A 330 8.76 -3.41 25.94
N LYS A 331 7.83 -2.48 26.03
CA LYS A 331 6.39 -2.74 26.17
C LYS A 331 5.84 -3.59 25.01
N TYR A 332 6.28 -3.30 23.78
CA TYR A 332 5.87 -4.07 22.59
C TYR A 332 6.72 -5.31 22.33
N LEU A 333 7.68 -5.64 23.20
CA LEU A 333 8.59 -6.79 23.07
C LEU A 333 9.42 -6.79 21.77
N ILE A 334 9.74 -5.61 21.24
CA ILE A 334 10.54 -5.42 20.02
C ILE A 334 11.89 -4.75 20.27
N TYR A 335 12.30 -4.64 21.53
CA TYR A 335 13.50 -3.90 21.93
C TYR A 335 14.76 -4.28 21.14
N PRO A 336 15.11 -5.57 20.90
CA PRO A 336 16.28 -5.94 20.11
C PRO A 336 16.21 -5.44 18.66
N ARG A 337 15.03 -5.55 18.02
CA ARG A 337 14.80 -5.07 16.65
C ARG A 337 14.91 -3.55 16.57
N TYR A 338 14.32 -2.85 17.53
CA TYR A 338 14.43 -1.40 17.67
C TYR A 338 15.89 -0.95 17.82
N GLN A 339 16.67 -1.64 18.64
CA GLN A 339 18.10 -1.33 18.83
C GLN A 339 18.92 -1.56 17.56
N ILE A 340 18.58 -2.56 16.74
CA ILE A 340 19.21 -2.79 15.43
C ILE A 340 18.92 -1.61 14.50
N GLU A 341 17.66 -1.19 14.39
CA GLU A 341 17.27 -0.05 13.55
C GLU A 341 17.98 1.24 14.00
N LYS A 342 18.00 1.50 15.31
CA LYS A 342 18.68 2.64 15.92
C LYS A 342 20.19 2.59 15.66
N ALA A 343 20.84 1.45 15.85
CA ALA A 343 22.27 1.28 15.60
C ALA A 343 22.59 1.45 14.10
N ALA A 344 21.80 0.91 13.20
CA ALA A 344 21.96 1.10 11.76
C ALA A 344 21.79 2.58 11.36
N ALA A 345 20.78 3.25 11.89
CA ALA A 345 20.58 4.67 11.67
C ALA A 345 21.78 5.49 12.12
N HIS A 346 22.35 5.21 13.31
CA HIS A 346 23.49 5.96 13.86
C HIS A 346 24.84 5.63 13.22
N ALA A 347 25.06 4.39 12.77
CA ALA A 347 26.33 3.95 12.20
C ALA A 347 26.47 4.28 10.70
N ALA A 348 25.38 4.50 9.99
CA ALA A 348 25.42 4.83 8.56
C ALA A 348 26.11 6.18 8.30
N VAL A 349 26.91 6.25 7.23
CA VAL A 349 27.55 7.50 6.77
C VAL A 349 26.49 8.54 6.39
N VAL A 350 25.39 8.09 5.74
CA VAL A 350 24.21 8.89 5.42
C VAL A 350 22.96 8.15 5.90
N PHE A 351 22.15 8.82 6.71
CA PHE A 351 20.87 8.31 7.16
C PHE A 351 19.74 9.00 6.39
N THR A 352 18.80 8.22 5.87
CA THR A 352 17.71 8.74 5.02
C THR A 352 16.38 8.12 5.42
N THR A 353 15.29 8.82 5.06
CA THR A 353 13.92 8.35 5.18
C THR A 353 13.14 8.65 3.91
N VAL A 354 11.94 8.09 3.76
CA VAL A 354 11.15 8.24 2.53
C VAL A 354 10.26 9.49 2.53
N SER A 355 10.05 10.11 3.69
CA SER A 355 9.18 11.29 3.81
C SER A 355 9.56 12.16 5.01
N GLU A 356 9.08 13.41 5.01
CA GLU A 356 9.24 14.31 6.15
C GLU A 356 8.54 13.79 7.41
N VAL A 357 7.39 13.12 7.23
CA VAL A 357 6.66 12.51 8.35
C VAL A 357 7.51 11.41 9.00
N THR A 358 8.09 10.52 8.18
CA THR A 358 8.99 9.47 8.67
C THR A 358 10.29 10.05 9.23
N ALA A 359 10.80 11.15 8.67
CA ALA A 359 12.00 11.81 9.18
C ALA A 359 11.79 12.38 10.59
N TYR A 360 10.64 13.03 10.81
CA TYR A 360 10.25 13.51 12.14
C TYR A 360 10.08 12.36 13.14
N GLU A 361 9.46 11.28 12.72
CA GLU A 361 9.26 10.06 13.51
C GLU A 361 10.62 9.44 13.89
N ALA A 362 11.52 9.28 12.91
CA ALA A 362 12.86 8.74 13.13
C ALA A 362 13.70 9.61 14.06
N GLU A 363 13.61 10.94 13.94
CA GLU A 363 14.29 11.86 14.87
C GLU A 363 13.85 11.64 16.31
N LYS A 364 12.54 11.45 16.55
CA LYS A 364 12.02 11.26 17.92
C LYS A 364 12.24 9.85 18.45
N LEU A 365 12.09 8.83 17.62
CA LEU A 365 12.17 7.44 18.04
C LEU A 365 13.59 6.86 17.98
N LEU A 366 14.36 7.18 16.95
CA LEU A 366 15.73 6.65 16.79
C LEU A 366 16.81 7.63 17.33
N GLY A 367 16.45 8.88 17.60
CA GLY A 367 17.38 9.89 18.11
C GLY A 367 18.39 10.40 17.07
N ARG A 368 18.11 10.20 15.77
CA ARG A 368 18.92 10.73 14.67
C ARG A 368 18.03 11.37 13.62
N ARG A 369 18.33 12.63 13.27
CA ARG A 369 17.70 13.33 12.15
C ARG A 369 18.18 12.73 10.82
N ALA A 370 17.27 12.56 9.85
CA ALA A 370 17.66 12.15 8.51
C ALA A 370 18.50 13.22 7.81
N ASP A 371 19.56 12.80 7.14
CA ASP A 371 20.44 13.69 6.36
C ASP A 371 19.74 14.23 5.10
N THR A 372 18.90 13.39 4.48
CA THR A 372 18.06 13.74 3.33
C THR A 372 16.86 12.80 3.22
N ILE A 373 15.87 13.21 2.42
CA ILE A 373 14.65 12.45 2.17
C ILE A 373 14.70 11.84 0.77
N LEU A 374 14.35 10.56 0.68
CA LEU A 374 14.30 9.78 -0.55
C LEU A 374 12.85 9.43 -0.92
N PRO A 375 12.11 10.33 -1.59
CA PRO A 375 10.73 10.07 -1.99
C PRO A 375 10.65 8.83 -2.89
N ASN A 376 9.65 7.98 -2.66
CA ASN A 376 9.43 6.80 -3.48
C ASN A 376 8.71 7.18 -4.78
N GLY A 377 9.22 6.69 -5.90
CA GLY A 377 8.63 6.90 -7.22
C GLY A 377 7.84 5.69 -7.74
N LEU A 378 7.24 5.87 -8.89
CA LEU A 378 6.66 4.80 -9.71
C LEU A 378 7.31 4.80 -11.10
N ASN A 379 7.17 3.69 -11.81
CA ASN A 379 7.42 3.66 -13.24
C ASN A 379 6.13 4.07 -13.96
N ILE A 380 5.99 5.35 -14.23
CA ILE A 380 4.76 5.92 -14.83
C ILE A 380 4.56 5.42 -16.27
N GLN A 381 5.63 5.14 -17.01
CA GLN A 381 5.54 4.59 -18.37
C GLN A 381 4.74 3.27 -18.42
N ARG A 382 4.78 2.48 -17.35
CA ARG A 382 3.98 1.25 -17.23
C ARG A 382 2.48 1.54 -17.17
N PHE A 383 2.10 2.65 -16.55
CA PHE A 383 0.70 3.04 -16.36
C PHE A 383 0.20 3.94 -17.49
N ALA A 384 1.11 4.59 -18.24
CA ALA A 384 0.78 5.56 -19.27
C ALA A 384 0.21 4.85 -20.50
N ALA A 385 -1.08 4.99 -20.67
CA ALA A 385 -1.77 4.67 -21.92
C ALA A 385 -1.98 5.97 -22.70
N LEU A 386 -0.89 6.55 -23.22
CA LEU A 386 -0.89 7.82 -23.96
C LEU A 386 -2.09 7.90 -24.91
N HIS A 387 -2.91 8.94 -24.78
CA HIS A 387 -4.13 9.21 -25.55
C HIS A 387 -5.35 8.29 -25.32
N GLU A 388 -5.25 7.23 -24.48
CA GLU A 388 -6.35 6.28 -24.26
C GLU A 388 -7.02 6.39 -22.88
N PHE A 389 -6.54 7.25 -21.99
CA PHE A 389 -7.03 7.34 -20.59
C PHE A 389 -8.55 7.41 -20.47
N GLN A 390 -9.18 8.27 -21.29
CA GLN A 390 -10.63 8.45 -21.24
C GLN A 390 -11.38 7.25 -21.81
N ASN A 391 -10.81 6.59 -22.83
CA ASN A 391 -11.38 5.38 -23.42
C ASN A 391 -11.28 4.21 -22.44
N LEU A 392 -10.10 4.04 -21.82
CA LEU A 392 -9.87 3.00 -20.81
C LEU A 392 -10.74 3.22 -19.58
N HIS A 393 -10.84 4.47 -19.08
CA HIS A 393 -11.76 4.77 -17.98
C HIS A 393 -13.19 4.36 -18.33
N ARG A 394 -13.70 4.71 -19.52
CA ARG A 394 -15.05 4.33 -19.97
C ARG A 394 -15.20 2.81 -20.05
N GLN A 395 -14.24 2.13 -20.69
CA GLN A 395 -14.25 0.68 -20.85
C GLN A 395 -14.32 -0.05 -19.50
N TYR A 396 -13.45 0.33 -18.55
CA TYR A 396 -13.42 -0.32 -17.24
C TYR A 396 -14.59 0.13 -16.35
N LYS A 397 -15.07 1.36 -16.50
CA LYS A 397 -16.30 1.82 -15.84
C LYS A 397 -17.49 0.95 -16.28
N GLU A 398 -17.61 0.62 -17.57
CA GLU A 398 -18.65 -0.27 -18.08
C GLU A 398 -18.59 -1.67 -17.44
N LYS A 399 -17.38 -2.19 -17.17
CA LYS A 399 -17.21 -3.46 -16.44
C LYS A 399 -17.65 -3.34 -14.97
N ILE A 400 -17.36 -2.21 -14.34
CA ILE A 400 -17.87 -1.94 -12.97
C ILE A 400 -19.40 -1.81 -13.00
N HIS A 401 -19.99 -1.20 -14.04
CA HIS A 401 -21.45 -1.15 -14.23
C HIS A 401 -22.05 -2.57 -14.27
N GLU A 402 -21.41 -3.53 -14.98
CA GLU A 402 -21.89 -4.92 -15.03
C GLU A 402 -21.95 -5.53 -13.62
N PHE A 403 -20.88 -5.39 -12.83
CA PHE A 403 -20.88 -5.84 -11.45
C PHE A 403 -21.96 -5.16 -10.60
N VAL A 404 -22.09 -3.84 -10.73
CA VAL A 404 -23.07 -3.04 -9.98
C VAL A 404 -24.49 -3.43 -10.34
N MET A 405 -24.80 -3.68 -11.62
CA MET A 405 -26.10 -4.21 -12.04
C MET A 405 -26.38 -5.56 -11.40
N GLY A 406 -25.46 -6.50 -11.50
CA GLY A 406 -25.62 -7.82 -10.87
C GLY A 406 -25.83 -7.76 -9.36
N HIS A 407 -25.18 -6.82 -8.69
CA HIS A 407 -25.21 -6.68 -7.23
C HIS A 407 -26.45 -5.95 -6.69
N PHE A 408 -26.87 -4.84 -7.34
CA PHE A 408 -27.91 -3.95 -6.82
C PHE A 408 -29.26 -4.10 -7.51
N PHE A 409 -29.28 -4.34 -8.83
CA PHE A 409 -30.52 -4.29 -9.63
C PHE A 409 -31.49 -5.46 -9.41
N PRO A 410 -31.09 -6.59 -8.82
CA PRO A 410 -32.08 -7.54 -8.32
C PRO A 410 -33.08 -6.91 -7.34
N ALA A 411 -32.64 -5.96 -6.51
CA ALA A 411 -33.46 -5.31 -5.50
C ALA A 411 -34.13 -4.01 -5.99
N TYR A 412 -33.37 -3.10 -6.58
CA TYR A 412 -33.83 -1.81 -7.10
C TYR A 412 -32.84 -1.28 -8.14
N THR A 413 -33.27 -0.35 -8.97
CA THR A 413 -32.46 0.24 -10.04
C THR A 413 -32.17 1.72 -9.78
N PHE A 414 -31.07 2.21 -10.34
CA PHE A 414 -30.69 3.62 -10.37
C PHE A 414 -29.94 3.95 -11.67
N ASP A 415 -29.80 5.23 -11.97
CA ASP A 415 -29.13 5.70 -13.18
C ASP A 415 -27.62 5.47 -13.10
N LEU A 416 -27.10 4.56 -13.93
CA LEU A 416 -25.67 4.24 -14.02
C LEU A 416 -24.85 5.37 -14.64
N GLU A 417 -25.41 6.18 -15.54
CA GLU A 417 -24.70 7.31 -16.13
C GLU A 417 -24.49 8.44 -15.12
N ASN A 418 -25.41 8.58 -14.16
CA ASN A 418 -25.32 9.51 -13.04
C ASN A 418 -24.76 8.80 -11.76
N THR A 419 -23.95 7.75 -11.95
CA THR A 419 -23.33 7.01 -10.84
C THR A 419 -21.83 7.32 -10.76
N ILE A 420 -21.34 7.58 -9.54
CA ILE A 420 -19.94 7.88 -9.23
C ILE A 420 -19.34 6.75 -8.39
N TYR A 421 -18.23 6.19 -8.84
CA TYR A 421 -17.50 5.12 -8.15
C TYR A 421 -16.36 5.67 -7.32
N LEU A 422 -16.42 5.41 -6.01
CA LEU A 422 -15.38 5.72 -5.04
C LEU A 422 -14.64 4.43 -4.69
N VAL A 423 -13.33 4.49 -4.50
CA VAL A 423 -12.54 3.35 -4.08
C VAL A 423 -11.59 3.71 -2.95
N THR A 424 -11.50 2.84 -1.95
CA THR A 424 -10.41 2.77 -1.00
C THR A 424 -9.84 1.37 -1.00
N SER A 425 -8.51 1.25 -0.87
CA SER A 425 -7.83 -0.03 -0.87
C SER A 425 -6.56 0.02 -0.03
N GLY A 426 -6.13 -1.13 0.48
CA GLY A 426 -4.92 -1.23 1.27
C GLY A 426 -4.91 -2.46 2.17
N ARG A 427 -3.91 -2.55 3.05
CA ARG A 427 -3.88 -3.55 4.12
C ARG A 427 -5.05 -3.31 5.08
N TYR A 428 -5.56 -4.39 5.68
CA TYR A 428 -6.67 -4.28 6.60
C TYR A 428 -6.24 -3.72 7.97
N GLU A 429 -6.03 -2.43 8.00
CA GLU A 429 -5.68 -1.65 9.18
C GLU A 429 -6.72 -0.53 9.34
N TYR A 430 -7.81 -0.83 10.03
CA TYR A 430 -9.04 -0.02 10.10
C TYR A 430 -8.79 1.47 10.33
N ARG A 431 -7.99 1.84 11.35
CA ARG A 431 -7.67 3.23 11.67
C ARG A 431 -6.48 3.75 10.85
N ASN A 432 -5.39 2.99 10.77
CA ASN A 432 -4.18 3.44 10.10
C ASN A 432 -4.42 3.75 8.62
N LYS A 433 -5.31 2.98 7.97
CA LYS A 433 -5.72 3.23 6.58
C LYS A 433 -6.93 4.17 6.45
N GLY A 434 -7.46 4.70 7.57
CA GLY A 434 -8.49 5.72 7.57
C GLY A 434 -9.89 5.22 7.19
N MET A 435 -10.18 3.92 7.36
CA MET A 435 -11.51 3.37 7.11
C MET A 435 -12.56 4.02 8.00
N ASP A 436 -12.19 4.40 9.23
CA ASP A 436 -13.00 5.15 10.18
C ASP A 436 -13.47 6.50 9.61
N VAL A 437 -12.55 7.30 9.08
CA VAL A 437 -12.84 8.59 8.44
C VAL A 437 -13.65 8.40 7.17
N PHE A 438 -13.30 7.39 6.35
CA PHE A 438 -14.00 7.12 5.11
C PHE A 438 -15.48 6.76 5.33
N ILE A 439 -15.76 5.81 6.22
CA ILE A 439 -17.13 5.37 6.52
C ILE A 439 -17.94 6.50 7.13
N GLU A 440 -17.37 7.25 8.07
CA GLU A 440 -18.03 8.41 8.66
C GLU A 440 -18.36 9.48 7.61
N ALA A 441 -17.42 9.76 6.71
CA ALA A 441 -17.64 10.71 5.62
C ALA A 441 -18.72 10.20 4.64
N LEU A 442 -18.77 8.92 4.33
CA LEU A 442 -19.84 8.32 3.51
C LEU A 442 -21.22 8.50 4.14
N TYR A 443 -21.32 8.29 5.45
CA TYR A 443 -22.57 8.52 6.20
C TYR A 443 -23.00 9.99 6.12
N ARG A 444 -22.11 10.93 6.45
CA ARG A 444 -22.41 12.37 6.40
C ARG A 444 -22.77 12.82 4.97
N LEU A 445 -22.06 12.31 3.98
CA LEU A 445 -22.35 12.59 2.58
C LEU A 445 -23.71 12.03 2.15
N ASN A 446 -24.08 10.82 2.59
CA ASN A 446 -25.40 10.23 2.34
C ASN A 446 -26.52 11.13 2.89
N GLN A 447 -26.37 11.64 4.13
CA GLN A 447 -27.33 12.57 4.72
C GLN A 447 -27.42 13.88 3.92
N ARG A 448 -26.28 14.44 3.49
CA ARG A 448 -26.23 15.71 2.76
C ARG A 448 -26.82 15.61 1.36
N LEU A 449 -26.63 14.46 0.68
CA LEU A 449 -27.15 14.22 -0.69
C LEU A 449 -28.63 13.87 -0.71
N ARG A 450 -29.20 13.35 0.40
CA ARG A 450 -30.59 12.88 0.44
C ARG A 450 -31.61 13.94 0.02
N TYR A 451 -31.31 15.21 0.24
CA TYR A 451 -32.21 16.33 -0.02
C TYR A 451 -31.95 17.05 -1.34
N LEU A 452 -31.01 16.57 -2.15
CA LEU A 452 -30.74 17.18 -3.45
C LEU A 452 -31.72 16.64 -4.52
N PRO A 453 -32.33 17.53 -5.34
CA PRO A 453 -32.96 17.11 -6.57
C PRO A 453 -31.89 16.56 -7.53
N ASP A 454 -32.21 15.57 -8.33
CA ASP A 454 -31.31 14.95 -9.33
C ASP A 454 -29.98 14.44 -8.73
N ARG A 455 -30.04 13.92 -7.49
CA ARG A 455 -28.88 13.42 -6.77
C ARG A 455 -28.19 12.28 -7.54
N PRO A 456 -26.87 12.30 -7.69
CA PRO A 456 -26.16 11.15 -8.21
C PRO A 456 -26.14 10.00 -7.21
N THR A 457 -26.04 8.78 -7.71
CA THR A 457 -25.75 7.61 -6.88
C THR A 457 -24.23 7.48 -6.70
N LEU A 458 -23.79 7.23 -5.49
CA LEU A 458 -22.40 6.91 -5.19
C LEU A 458 -22.30 5.44 -4.82
N VAL A 459 -21.36 4.73 -5.44
CA VAL A 459 -21.01 3.37 -5.01
C VAL A 459 -19.57 3.38 -4.50
N ALA A 460 -19.42 3.16 -3.20
CA ALA A 460 -18.15 3.17 -2.50
C ALA A 460 -17.64 1.74 -2.31
N PHE A 461 -16.49 1.45 -2.92
CA PHE A 461 -15.81 0.16 -2.80
C PHE A 461 -14.74 0.23 -1.72
N ILE A 462 -14.80 -0.69 -0.76
CA ILE A 462 -13.77 -0.93 0.26
C ILE A 462 -13.10 -2.24 -0.11
N ILE A 463 -11.84 -2.17 -0.62
CA ILE A 463 -11.07 -3.33 -1.08
C ILE A 463 -9.89 -3.54 -0.16
N THR A 464 -9.92 -4.63 0.60
CA THR A 464 -8.84 -4.99 1.53
C THR A 464 -8.82 -6.49 1.75
N LYS A 465 -7.70 -7.06 2.21
CA LYS A 465 -7.62 -8.48 2.51
C LYS A 465 -7.95 -8.72 3.97
N ALA A 466 -9.19 -9.18 4.24
CA ALA A 466 -9.60 -9.65 5.55
C ALA A 466 -9.73 -11.19 5.57
N PRO A 467 -9.70 -11.84 6.74
CA PRO A 467 -9.96 -13.28 6.85
C PRO A 467 -11.40 -13.62 6.44
N VAL A 468 -11.55 -14.41 5.38
CA VAL A 468 -12.83 -14.84 4.83
C VAL A 468 -12.95 -16.36 4.83
N ARG A 469 -14.18 -16.88 4.89
CA ARG A 469 -14.50 -18.30 4.75
C ARG A 469 -14.71 -18.65 3.27
N HIS A 470 -15.60 -17.92 2.62
CA HIS A 470 -15.96 -18.12 1.19
C HIS A 470 -16.66 -16.87 0.66
N VAL A 471 -16.88 -16.85 -0.65
CA VAL A 471 -17.73 -15.85 -1.30
C VAL A 471 -19.16 -15.98 -0.77
N ASN A 472 -19.81 -14.86 -0.49
CA ASN A 472 -21.20 -14.88 -0.05
C ASN A 472 -22.11 -15.47 -1.16
N ILE A 473 -22.92 -16.45 -0.75
CA ILE A 473 -23.77 -17.21 -1.68
C ILE A 473 -24.73 -16.29 -2.45
N SER A 474 -25.32 -15.31 -1.77
CA SER A 474 -26.24 -14.36 -2.43
C SER A 474 -25.53 -13.49 -3.47
N ALA A 475 -24.29 -13.05 -3.18
CA ALA A 475 -23.50 -12.30 -4.16
C ALA A 475 -23.20 -13.13 -5.40
N LEU A 476 -22.82 -14.39 -5.22
CA LEU A 476 -22.51 -15.31 -6.32
C LEU A 476 -23.76 -15.66 -7.13
N GLN A 477 -24.89 -15.93 -6.47
CA GLN A 477 -26.15 -16.19 -7.13
C GLN A 477 -26.63 -15.00 -7.96
N ASN A 478 -26.60 -13.79 -7.40
CA ASN A 478 -26.99 -12.58 -8.10
C ASN A 478 -26.12 -12.36 -9.35
N GLN A 479 -24.81 -12.58 -9.26
CA GLN A 479 -23.92 -12.46 -10.40
C GLN A 479 -24.20 -13.55 -11.46
N THR A 480 -24.42 -14.79 -11.04
CA THR A 480 -24.77 -15.90 -11.95
C THR A 480 -26.08 -15.65 -12.68
N MET A 481 -27.11 -15.18 -11.96
CA MET A 481 -28.40 -14.84 -12.56
C MET A 481 -28.30 -13.65 -13.53
N PHE A 482 -27.45 -12.67 -13.22
CA PHE A 482 -27.17 -11.57 -14.13
C PHE A 482 -26.51 -12.03 -15.44
N GLU A 483 -25.53 -12.92 -15.36
CA GLU A 483 -24.89 -13.48 -16.55
C GLU A 483 -25.87 -14.33 -17.37
N GLU A 484 -26.79 -15.05 -16.73
CA GLU A 484 -27.85 -15.78 -17.42
C GLU A 484 -28.84 -14.84 -18.12
N LEU A 485 -29.23 -13.76 -17.45
CA LEU A 485 -30.07 -12.73 -18.09
C LEU A 485 -29.37 -12.12 -19.31
N LYS A 486 -28.07 -11.79 -19.16
CA LYS A 486 -27.24 -11.23 -20.23
C LYS A 486 -27.11 -12.20 -21.42
N ARG A 487 -26.92 -13.51 -21.15
CA ARG A 487 -26.89 -14.56 -22.17
C ARG A 487 -28.23 -14.65 -22.87
N THR A 488 -29.33 -14.73 -22.12
CA THR A 488 -30.69 -14.78 -22.68
C THR A 488 -30.96 -13.59 -23.61
N CYS A 489 -30.56 -12.38 -23.21
CA CYS A 489 -30.71 -11.18 -24.04
C CYS A 489 -29.87 -11.27 -25.33
N ARG A 490 -28.65 -11.81 -25.30
CA ARG A 490 -27.81 -11.99 -26.49
C ARG A 490 -28.43 -13.01 -27.46
N ASP A 491 -28.86 -14.16 -26.93
CA ASP A 491 -29.51 -15.21 -27.74
C ASP A 491 -30.76 -14.66 -28.45
N LEU A 492 -31.58 -13.85 -27.76
CA LEU A 492 -32.73 -13.20 -28.32
C LEU A 492 -32.35 -12.13 -29.37
N GLN A 493 -31.28 -11.37 -29.11
CA GLN A 493 -30.79 -10.36 -30.06
C GLN A 493 -30.34 -11.02 -31.38
N GLU A 494 -29.67 -12.17 -31.30
CA GLU A 494 -29.25 -12.94 -32.47
C GLU A 494 -30.45 -13.50 -33.22
N GLU A 495 -31.43 -14.10 -32.50
CA GLU A 495 -32.71 -14.60 -33.11
C GLU A 495 -33.46 -13.48 -33.81
N MET A 496 -33.58 -12.31 -33.18
CA MET A 496 -34.24 -11.13 -33.77
C MET A 496 -33.46 -10.62 -34.99
N GLY A 497 -32.13 -10.55 -34.92
CA GLY A 497 -31.28 -10.13 -36.04
C GLY A 497 -31.42 -11.01 -37.26
N GLN A 498 -31.46 -12.34 -37.06
CA GLN A 498 -31.69 -13.30 -38.17
C GLN A 498 -33.07 -13.12 -38.81
N LYS A 499 -34.16 -12.99 -38.04
CA LYS A 499 -35.49 -12.75 -38.53
C LYS A 499 -35.61 -11.44 -39.31
N LEU A 500 -35.02 -10.38 -38.79
CA LEU A 500 -34.99 -9.07 -39.45
C LEU A 500 -34.24 -9.15 -40.78
N PHE A 501 -33.07 -9.82 -40.81
CA PHE A 501 -32.31 -10.01 -42.05
C PHE A 501 -33.10 -10.79 -43.10
N LEU A 502 -33.74 -11.92 -42.72
CA LEU A 502 -34.55 -12.73 -43.66
C LEU A 502 -35.73 -11.97 -44.21
N ALA A 503 -36.42 -11.19 -43.38
CA ALA A 503 -37.54 -10.36 -43.82
C ALA A 503 -37.07 -9.27 -44.81
N ALA A 504 -35.98 -8.57 -44.49
CA ALA A 504 -35.41 -7.55 -45.36
C ALA A 504 -34.90 -8.13 -46.68
N ALA A 505 -34.31 -9.33 -46.71
CA ALA A 505 -33.90 -10.02 -47.92
C ALA A 505 -35.08 -10.40 -48.81
N GLN A 506 -36.27 -10.55 -48.23
CA GLN A 506 -37.52 -10.78 -48.97
C GLN A 506 -38.25 -9.48 -49.37
N GLY A 507 -37.65 -8.31 -49.09
CA GLY A 507 -38.30 -7.02 -49.36
C GLY A 507 -39.46 -6.67 -48.43
N LYS A 508 -39.53 -7.33 -47.24
CA LYS A 508 -40.57 -7.11 -46.24
C LYS A 508 -40.02 -6.29 -45.06
N PHE A 509 -40.90 -5.43 -44.53
CA PHE A 509 -40.63 -4.75 -43.25
C PHE A 509 -41.34 -5.53 -42.14
N SER A 510 -40.57 -6.00 -41.15
CA SER A 510 -41.11 -6.71 -39.97
C SER A 510 -41.52 -5.72 -38.89
N ASP A 511 -42.67 -5.88 -38.31
CA ASP A 511 -43.05 -5.18 -37.09
C ASP A 511 -42.34 -5.78 -35.89
N SER A 512 -42.16 -4.99 -34.83
CA SER A 512 -41.47 -5.42 -33.62
C SER A 512 -42.12 -6.65 -32.97
N SER A 513 -43.43 -6.85 -33.15
CA SER A 513 -44.18 -8.02 -32.69
C SER A 513 -43.82 -9.32 -33.42
N ASP A 514 -43.37 -9.24 -34.68
CA ASP A 514 -43.00 -10.40 -35.49
C ASP A 514 -41.58 -10.88 -35.23
N LEU A 515 -40.71 -9.99 -34.69
CA LEU A 515 -39.34 -10.29 -34.38
C LEU A 515 -39.17 -11.13 -33.09
N LEU A 516 -40.06 -10.91 -32.09
CA LEU A 516 -40.05 -11.64 -30.83
C LEU A 516 -41.11 -12.73 -30.81
N SER A 517 -40.71 -14.00 -30.78
CA SER A 517 -41.66 -15.11 -30.62
C SER A 517 -42.26 -15.13 -29.20
N SER A 518 -43.42 -15.75 -29.03
CA SER A 518 -44.02 -15.95 -27.70
C SER A 518 -43.10 -16.70 -26.76
N ASP A 519 -42.36 -17.70 -27.26
CA ASP A 519 -41.40 -18.48 -26.50
C ASP A 519 -40.19 -17.66 -26.09
N ALA A 520 -39.68 -16.79 -26.96
CA ALA A 520 -38.62 -15.84 -26.67
C ALA A 520 -39.04 -14.90 -25.54
N MET A 521 -40.26 -14.38 -25.56
CA MET A 521 -40.81 -13.53 -24.51
C MET A 521 -40.96 -14.29 -23.18
N VAL A 522 -41.36 -15.56 -23.20
CA VAL A 522 -41.45 -16.40 -22.00
C VAL A 522 -40.03 -16.63 -21.39
N ARG A 523 -39.04 -16.96 -22.23
CA ARG A 523 -37.63 -17.09 -21.77
C ARG A 523 -37.16 -15.82 -21.08
N LEU A 524 -37.36 -14.65 -21.70
CA LEU A 524 -36.96 -13.36 -21.12
C LEU A 524 -37.68 -13.08 -19.79
N LYS A 525 -39.00 -13.28 -19.73
CA LYS A 525 -39.78 -13.09 -18.51
C LYS A 525 -39.30 -14.00 -17.38
N ARG A 526 -39.00 -15.28 -17.68
CA ARG A 526 -38.45 -16.21 -16.67
C ARG A 526 -37.11 -15.75 -16.13
N ALA A 527 -36.18 -15.32 -17.00
CA ALA A 527 -34.89 -14.80 -16.59
C ALA A 527 -35.04 -13.55 -15.71
N VAL A 528 -35.88 -12.60 -16.08
CA VAL A 528 -36.18 -11.38 -15.30
C VAL A 528 -36.82 -11.72 -13.96
N HIS A 529 -37.74 -12.65 -13.88
CA HIS A 529 -38.38 -13.04 -12.63
C HIS A 529 -37.43 -13.82 -11.70
N ALA A 530 -36.58 -14.67 -12.27
CA ALA A 530 -35.56 -15.39 -11.49
C ALA A 530 -34.52 -14.44 -10.89
N TRP A 531 -34.18 -13.35 -11.59
CA TRP A 531 -33.16 -12.39 -11.16
C TRP A 531 -33.65 -11.41 -10.08
N ARG A 532 -34.95 -11.10 -10.01
CA ARG A 532 -35.47 -10.14 -9.03
C ARG A 532 -35.43 -10.68 -7.60
N SER A 533 -34.95 -9.84 -6.67
CA SER A 533 -34.92 -10.08 -5.24
C SER A 533 -35.70 -8.98 -4.50
N GLY A 534 -36.38 -9.33 -3.41
CA GLY A 534 -37.04 -8.37 -2.52
C GLY A 534 -36.15 -7.92 -1.34
N GLN A 535 -34.88 -8.39 -1.27
CA GLN A 535 -33.98 -8.08 -0.18
C GLN A 535 -33.01 -6.97 -0.59
N ASN A 536 -32.59 -6.12 0.36
CA ASN A 536 -31.54 -5.14 0.12
C ASN A 536 -30.24 -5.82 -0.31
N PRO A 537 -29.44 -5.19 -1.20
CA PRO A 537 -28.13 -5.69 -1.60
C PRO A 537 -27.21 -5.80 -0.37
N ILE A 538 -26.46 -6.90 -0.33
CA ILE A 538 -25.52 -7.14 0.77
C ILE A 538 -24.39 -6.10 0.78
N ILE A 539 -23.87 -5.79 1.95
CA ILE A 539 -22.77 -4.84 2.12
C ILE A 539 -21.44 -5.52 1.84
N VAL A 540 -21.26 -6.77 2.33
CA VAL A 540 -20.00 -7.52 2.24
C VAL A 540 -20.14 -8.66 1.24
N THR A 541 -19.19 -8.77 0.32
CA THR A 541 -19.21 -9.74 -0.78
C THR A 541 -18.78 -11.16 -0.40
N HIS A 542 -18.20 -11.34 0.80
CA HIS A 542 -17.71 -12.62 1.32
C HIS A 542 -18.15 -12.80 2.76
N ASP A 543 -18.25 -14.04 3.19
CA ASP A 543 -18.53 -14.36 4.58
C ASP A 543 -17.23 -14.29 5.39
N LEU A 544 -17.16 -13.31 6.29
CA LEU A 544 -16.00 -13.07 7.15
C LEU A 544 -15.84 -14.18 8.19
N VAL A 545 -14.60 -14.48 8.58
CA VAL A 545 -14.33 -15.42 9.68
C VAL A 545 -14.93 -14.91 10.98
N ASN A 546 -14.83 -13.59 11.23
CA ASN A 546 -15.40 -12.95 12.41
C ASN A 546 -16.24 -11.73 12.03
N ASP A 547 -17.46 -12.00 11.54
CA ASP A 547 -18.40 -10.97 11.06
C ASP A 547 -18.86 -10.00 12.17
N GLN A 548 -18.97 -10.49 13.43
CA GLN A 548 -19.48 -9.69 14.53
C GLN A 548 -18.44 -8.71 15.09
N ALA A 549 -17.17 -9.08 15.08
CA ALA A 549 -16.08 -8.26 15.60
C ALA A 549 -15.31 -7.50 14.51
N ASP A 550 -15.73 -7.60 13.23
CA ASP A 550 -15.10 -6.86 12.15
C ASP A 550 -15.36 -5.35 12.30
N PRO A 551 -14.32 -4.50 12.49
CA PRO A 551 -14.50 -3.08 12.79
C PRO A 551 -15.13 -2.29 11.65
N THR A 552 -14.81 -2.64 10.39
CA THR A 552 -15.37 -1.99 9.20
C THR A 552 -16.86 -2.25 9.10
N LEU A 553 -17.26 -3.52 9.23
CA LEU A 553 -18.65 -3.92 9.14
C LEU A 553 -19.47 -3.42 10.33
N ALA A 554 -18.90 -3.44 11.54
CA ALA A 554 -19.51 -2.87 12.73
C ALA A 554 -19.78 -1.36 12.56
N HIS A 555 -18.85 -0.60 12.00
CA HIS A 555 -19.02 0.84 11.74
C HIS A 555 -20.10 1.09 10.68
N LEU A 556 -20.09 0.35 9.55
CA LEU A 556 -21.12 0.45 8.51
C LEU A 556 -22.53 0.17 9.08
N ARG A 557 -22.66 -0.87 9.91
CA ARG A 557 -23.90 -1.20 10.61
C ARG A 557 -24.33 -0.11 11.59
N HIS A 558 -23.39 0.41 12.38
CA HIS A 558 -23.65 1.48 13.35
C HIS A 558 -24.18 2.75 12.67
N ARG A 559 -23.66 3.09 11.49
CA ARG A 559 -24.10 4.25 10.70
C ARG A 559 -25.32 3.96 9.82
N GLY A 560 -25.85 2.75 9.82
CA GLY A 560 -27.04 2.40 9.04
C GLY A 560 -26.84 2.42 7.54
N LEU A 561 -25.62 2.19 7.06
CA LEU A 561 -25.28 2.11 5.63
C LEU A 561 -25.60 0.69 5.11
N PHE A 562 -26.90 0.40 4.91
CA PHE A 562 -27.41 -0.92 4.57
C PHE A 562 -27.82 -1.04 3.08
N ASN A 563 -27.35 -0.18 2.21
CA ASN A 563 -27.71 -0.21 0.80
C ASN A 563 -29.22 -0.09 0.57
N GLY A 564 -29.91 0.73 1.34
CA GLY A 564 -31.35 0.99 1.15
C GLY A 564 -31.62 1.68 -0.19
N ALA A 565 -32.80 1.48 -0.80
CA ALA A 565 -33.16 2.09 -2.07
C ALA A 565 -33.02 3.63 -2.07
N ASP A 566 -33.39 4.26 -0.95
CA ASP A 566 -33.40 5.72 -0.80
C ASP A 566 -32.01 6.31 -0.48
N ASP A 567 -30.99 5.48 -0.20
CA ASP A 567 -29.67 5.98 0.08
C ASP A 567 -28.99 6.48 -1.20
N ALA A 568 -28.40 7.67 -1.15
CA ALA A 568 -27.56 8.17 -2.25
C ALA A 568 -26.22 7.45 -2.31
N VAL A 569 -25.72 6.97 -1.15
CA VAL A 569 -24.45 6.26 -1.00
C VAL A 569 -24.69 4.78 -0.79
N LYS A 570 -24.13 3.96 -1.66
CA LYS A 570 -24.11 2.50 -1.62
C LYS A 570 -22.70 2.05 -1.25
N VAL A 571 -22.57 0.96 -0.51
CA VAL A 571 -21.27 0.44 -0.05
C VAL A 571 -21.10 -1.01 -0.48
N VAL A 572 -19.93 -1.30 -1.03
CA VAL A 572 -19.49 -2.67 -1.34
C VAL A 572 -18.18 -2.92 -0.60
N PHE A 573 -18.22 -3.68 0.48
CA PHE A 573 -17.04 -4.17 1.17
C PHE A 573 -16.60 -5.48 0.52
N HIS A 574 -15.46 -5.44 -0.18
CA HIS A 574 -14.86 -6.58 -0.85
C HIS A 574 -13.56 -6.98 -0.12
N PRO A 575 -13.61 -7.99 0.78
CA PRO A 575 -12.51 -8.33 1.67
C PRO A 575 -11.49 -9.28 1.00
N GLN A 576 -11.22 -9.10 -0.28
CA GLN A 576 -10.25 -9.83 -1.09
C GLN A 576 -9.60 -8.91 -2.11
N PHE A 577 -8.47 -9.32 -2.69
CA PHE A 577 -7.88 -8.61 -3.81
C PHE A 577 -8.74 -8.77 -5.08
N VAL A 578 -8.84 -7.70 -5.85
CA VAL A 578 -9.51 -7.73 -7.16
C VAL A 578 -8.56 -8.36 -8.18
N THR A 579 -9.03 -9.40 -8.86
CA THR A 579 -8.27 -10.12 -9.90
C THR A 579 -9.17 -10.45 -11.09
N GLN A 580 -8.60 -10.63 -12.28
CA GLN A 580 -9.36 -11.03 -13.48
C GLN A 580 -10.04 -12.40 -13.30
N THR A 581 -9.45 -13.28 -12.52
CA THR A 581 -9.99 -14.63 -12.23
C THR A 581 -10.91 -14.64 -11.01
N GLY A 582 -11.13 -13.49 -10.39
CA GLY A 582 -12.02 -13.36 -9.23
C GLY A 582 -13.47 -13.72 -9.59
N PRO A 583 -14.24 -14.33 -8.67
CA PRO A 583 -15.58 -14.84 -8.97
C PRO A 583 -16.66 -13.76 -9.12
N LEU A 584 -16.37 -12.51 -8.72
CA LEU A 584 -17.36 -11.42 -8.72
C LEU A 584 -16.94 -10.23 -9.58
N ILE A 585 -15.68 -9.81 -9.50
CA ILE A 585 -15.13 -8.65 -10.21
C ILE A 585 -14.01 -9.18 -11.12
N HIS A 586 -14.26 -9.23 -12.42
CA HIS A 586 -13.36 -9.79 -13.43
C HIS A 586 -12.43 -8.72 -14.01
N LEU A 587 -11.74 -7.98 -13.11
CA LEU A 587 -10.79 -6.91 -13.46
C LEU A 587 -9.53 -7.08 -12.63
N ASP A 588 -8.38 -6.67 -13.19
CA ASP A 588 -7.18 -6.41 -12.38
C ASP A 588 -7.38 -5.18 -11.51
N TYR A 589 -6.58 -5.05 -10.47
CA TYR A 589 -6.61 -3.90 -9.59
C TYR A 589 -6.43 -2.57 -10.35
N GLU A 590 -5.46 -2.49 -11.26
CA GLU A 590 -5.20 -1.29 -12.07
C GLU A 590 -6.40 -0.94 -12.96
N GLN A 591 -7.01 -1.94 -13.58
CA GLN A 591 -8.20 -1.80 -14.42
C GLN A 591 -9.41 -1.32 -13.61
N PHE A 592 -9.58 -1.92 -12.42
CA PHE A 592 -10.67 -1.55 -11.51
C PHE A 592 -10.53 -0.10 -11.03
N VAL A 593 -9.35 0.29 -10.54
CA VAL A 593 -9.08 1.66 -10.09
C VAL A 593 -9.28 2.64 -11.24
N ARG A 594 -8.79 2.33 -12.45
CA ARG A 594 -8.96 3.17 -13.63
C ARG A 594 -10.42 3.38 -14.02
N GLY A 595 -11.32 2.42 -13.75
CA GLY A 595 -12.76 2.54 -13.93
C GLY A 595 -13.47 3.39 -12.86
N CYS A 596 -12.81 3.64 -11.71
CA CYS A 596 -13.34 4.47 -10.64
C CYS A 596 -13.17 5.97 -10.94
N HIS A 597 -13.89 6.81 -10.19
CA HIS A 597 -13.88 8.26 -10.36
C HIS A 597 -12.91 8.95 -9.39
N VAL A 598 -12.69 8.40 -8.20
CA VAL A 598 -11.76 8.92 -7.19
C VAL A 598 -11.32 7.81 -6.24
N GLY A 599 -10.03 7.81 -5.91
CA GLY A 599 -9.47 7.00 -4.83
C GLY A 599 -9.40 7.81 -3.53
N ILE A 600 -9.79 7.19 -2.40
CA ILE A 600 -9.90 7.88 -1.11
C ILE A 600 -9.10 7.12 -0.06
N PHE A 601 -7.99 7.71 0.40
CA PHE A 601 -7.02 7.08 1.29
C PHE A 601 -6.71 8.01 2.48
N PRO A 602 -7.66 8.21 3.41
CA PRO A 602 -7.51 9.17 4.52
C PRO A 602 -6.69 8.56 5.67
N SER A 603 -5.50 8.03 5.35
CA SER A 603 -4.65 7.30 6.27
C SER A 603 -4.19 8.14 7.45
N TYR A 604 -4.16 7.53 8.65
CA TYR A 604 -3.54 8.11 9.84
C TYR A 604 -2.04 7.80 9.91
N TYR A 605 -1.65 6.58 9.54
CA TYR A 605 -0.26 6.14 9.48
C TYR A 605 0.05 5.58 8.09
N GLU A 606 0.83 6.34 7.32
CA GLU A 606 1.20 6.00 5.96
C GLU A 606 2.58 6.59 5.64
N PRO A 607 3.67 5.85 5.88
CA PRO A 607 5.03 6.36 5.69
C PRO A 607 5.30 6.94 4.30
N TRP A 608 4.72 6.34 3.24
CA TRP A 608 4.70 6.92 1.91
C TRP A 608 3.27 7.06 1.36
N GLY A 609 2.67 6.00 0.86
CA GLY A 609 1.33 6.01 0.27
C GLY A 609 1.34 5.72 -1.23
N TYR A 610 1.61 4.46 -1.59
CA TYR A 610 1.58 4.03 -2.98
C TYR A 610 0.18 4.07 -3.59
N THR A 611 -0.86 3.67 -2.87
CA THR A 611 -2.22 3.61 -3.40
C THR A 611 -2.77 4.93 -3.94
N PRO A 612 -2.66 6.10 -3.25
CA PRO A 612 -3.03 7.37 -3.86
C PRO A 612 -2.13 7.75 -5.04
N MET A 613 -0.83 7.43 -4.99
CA MET A 613 0.10 7.71 -6.08
C MET A 613 -0.20 6.84 -7.32
N GLU A 614 -0.57 5.58 -7.15
CA GLU A 614 -1.05 4.69 -8.22
C GLU A 614 -2.34 5.21 -8.86
N CYS A 615 -3.30 5.70 -8.06
CA CYS A 615 -4.49 6.36 -8.60
C CYS A 615 -4.11 7.53 -9.53
N VAL A 616 -3.20 8.40 -9.08
CA VAL A 616 -2.72 9.53 -9.87
C VAL A 616 -2.04 9.05 -11.16
N ALA A 617 -1.21 8.01 -11.10
CA ALA A 617 -0.57 7.40 -12.26
C ALA A 617 -1.57 6.77 -13.25
N LEU A 618 -2.74 6.37 -12.77
CA LEU A 618 -3.85 5.85 -13.56
C LEU A 618 -4.81 6.96 -14.07
N GLY A 619 -4.50 8.24 -13.84
CA GLY A 619 -5.35 9.37 -14.20
C GLY A 619 -6.61 9.49 -13.34
N VAL A 620 -6.61 8.92 -12.14
CA VAL A 620 -7.73 8.95 -11.21
C VAL A 620 -7.44 9.94 -10.09
N PRO A 621 -8.30 10.94 -9.84
CA PRO A 621 -8.17 11.83 -8.70
C PRO A 621 -8.02 11.06 -7.39
N ALA A 622 -7.20 11.56 -6.48
CA ALA A 622 -6.92 10.89 -5.23
C ALA A 622 -7.06 11.83 -4.03
N VAL A 623 -7.53 11.26 -2.92
CA VAL A 623 -7.53 11.90 -1.61
C VAL A 623 -6.52 11.18 -0.72
N THR A 624 -5.66 11.93 -0.06
CA THR A 624 -4.70 11.46 0.93
C THR A 624 -4.67 12.39 2.14
N THR A 625 -3.73 12.24 3.05
CA THR A 625 -3.61 13.10 4.24
C THR A 625 -2.22 13.70 4.37
N ASP A 626 -2.09 14.71 5.20
CA ASP A 626 -0.80 15.31 5.59
C ASP A 626 0.04 14.41 6.52
N LEU A 627 -0.53 13.32 7.03
CA LEU A 627 0.16 12.27 7.77
C LEU A 627 0.67 11.14 6.85
N SER A 628 0.39 11.21 5.55
CA SER A 628 0.96 10.34 4.53
C SER A 628 2.20 11.01 3.93
N GLY A 629 3.27 10.25 3.74
CA GLY A 629 4.49 10.76 3.11
C GLY A 629 4.24 11.35 1.71
N PHE A 630 3.42 10.67 0.90
CA PHE A 630 2.99 11.17 -0.41
C PHE A 630 2.18 12.47 -0.28
N GLY A 631 1.26 12.55 0.68
CA GLY A 631 0.48 13.77 0.91
C GLY A 631 1.34 14.94 1.38
N ALA A 632 2.29 14.71 2.28
CA ALA A 632 3.26 15.72 2.71
C ALA A 632 4.11 16.22 1.51
N TYR A 633 4.60 15.29 0.67
CA TYR A 633 5.34 15.61 -0.55
C TYR A 633 4.49 16.46 -1.53
N VAL A 634 3.24 16.06 -1.78
CA VAL A 634 2.31 16.79 -2.66
C VAL A 634 2.06 18.21 -2.13
N ARG A 635 1.77 18.35 -0.83
CA ARG A 635 1.53 19.65 -0.20
C ARG A 635 2.70 20.60 -0.36
N ARG A 636 3.92 20.11 -0.23
CA ARG A 636 5.13 20.90 -0.36
C ARG A 636 5.47 21.32 -1.80
N HIS A 637 5.24 20.41 -2.77
CA HIS A 637 5.74 20.60 -4.13
C HIS A 637 4.68 20.95 -5.16
N ILE A 638 3.38 20.78 -4.83
CA ILE A 638 2.28 21.02 -5.77
C ILE A 638 1.28 21.97 -5.14
N PRO A 639 1.45 23.29 -5.35
CA PRO A 639 0.45 24.29 -4.91
C PRO A 639 -0.92 23.98 -5.51
N GLU A 640 -2.00 24.21 -4.73
CA GLU A 640 -3.40 24.01 -5.15
C GLU A 640 -3.66 22.57 -5.66
N SER A 641 -3.02 21.59 -5.04
CA SER A 641 -3.11 20.20 -5.46
C SER A 641 -4.55 19.66 -5.48
N GLY A 642 -5.43 20.15 -4.60
CA GLY A 642 -6.85 19.80 -4.55
C GLY A 642 -7.59 20.18 -5.84
N GLU A 643 -7.34 21.34 -6.44
CA GLU A 643 -7.92 21.80 -7.71
C GLU A 643 -7.32 21.04 -8.92
N LYS A 644 -6.19 20.42 -8.70
CA LYS A 644 -5.49 19.58 -9.70
C LYS A 644 -5.81 18.11 -9.55
N GLY A 645 -6.69 17.75 -8.61
CA GLY A 645 -7.20 16.39 -8.42
C GLY A 645 -6.45 15.53 -7.40
N ILE A 646 -5.53 16.12 -6.60
CA ILE A 646 -4.90 15.45 -5.47
C ILE A 646 -5.25 16.23 -4.20
N CYS A 647 -6.27 15.77 -3.49
CA CYS A 647 -6.71 16.38 -2.24
C CYS A 647 -5.87 15.86 -1.07
N VAL A 648 -5.26 16.76 -0.31
CA VAL A 648 -4.52 16.43 0.90
C VAL A 648 -5.28 16.94 2.11
N LEU A 649 -5.96 16.05 2.82
CA LEU A 649 -6.72 16.35 4.03
C LEU A 649 -5.79 16.75 5.17
N ASN A 650 -6.26 17.69 5.98
CA ASN A 650 -5.58 18.08 7.21
C ASN A 650 -5.98 17.12 8.34
N ARG A 651 -5.09 16.20 8.70
CA ARG A 651 -5.32 15.25 9.78
C ARG A 651 -4.43 15.51 11.00
N ARG A 652 -3.25 16.09 10.79
CA ARG A 652 -2.33 16.46 11.88
C ARG A 652 -2.88 17.67 12.61
N TYR A 653 -2.96 17.60 13.94
CA TYR A 653 -3.48 18.65 14.83
C TYR A 653 -4.95 19.05 14.55
N ARG A 654 -5.72 18.18 13.91
CA ARG A 654 -7.13 18.34 13.66
C ARG A 654 -7.96 17.26 14.36
N SER A 655 -9.20 17.60 14.71
CA SER A 655 -10.12 16.62 15.24
C SER A 655 -10.54 15.61 14.16
N PHE A 656 -11.01 14.45 14.60
CA PHE A 656 -11.61 13.46 13.71
C PHE A 656 -12.76 14.04 12.89
N ASP A 657 -13.62 14.84 13.56
CA ASP A 657 -14.77 15.47 12.91
C ASP A 657 -14.38 16.50 11.87
N ASP A 658 -13.34 17.32 12.11
CA ASP A 658 -12.83 18.28 11.12
C ASP A 658 -12.34 17.57 9.86
N CYS A 659 -11.57 16.49 10.03
CA CYS A 659 -11.07 15.69 8.91
C CYS A 659 -12.23 15.05 8.11
N CYS A 660 -13.23 14.51 8.80
CA CYS A 660 -14.42 13.95 8.15
C CYS A 660 -15.19 15.03 7.37
N ASN A 661 -15.39 16.21 7.94
CA ASN A 661 -16.09 17.30 7.30
C ASN A 661 -15.33 17.82 6.06
N GLU A 662 -14.00 17.96 6.14
CA GLU A 662 -13.16 18.34 5.01
C GLU A 662 -13.29 17.32 3.86
N LEU A 663 -13.28 16.03 4.16
CA LEU A 663 -13.51 14.98 3.16
C LEU A 663 -14.91 15.05 2.56
N VAL A 664 -15.94 15.27 3.39
CA VAL A 664 -17.33 15.44 2.93
C VAL A 664 -17.46 16.62 2.00
N ASP A 665 -16.87 17.76 2.33
CA ASP A 665 -16.93 18.98 1.49
C ASP A 665 -16.23 18.77 0.15
N TYR A 666 -15.05 18.14 0.14
CA TYR A 666 -14.37 17.77 -1.08
C TYR A 666 -15.21 16.86 -1.97
N LEU A 667 -15.73 15.77 -1.41
CA LEU A 667 -16.56 14.80 -2.13
C LEU A 667 -17.86 15.44 -2.63
N PHE A 668 -18.51 16.26 -1.82
CA PHE A 668 -19.73 16.95 -2.21
C PHE A 668 -19.51 17.86 -3.41
N ASN A 669 -18.39 18.57 -3.46
CA ASN A 669 -18.03 19.39 -4.61
C ASN A 669 -17.71 18.54 -5.85
N LEU A 670 -16.96 17.46 -5.70
CA LEU A 670 -16.62 16.53 -6.78
C LEU A 670 -17.87 15.88 -7.40
N VAL A 671 -18.83 15.49 -6.57
CA VAL A 671 -20.07 14.83 -6.99
C VAL A 671 -20.94 15.77 -7.85
N ARG A 672 -20.88 17.06 -7.59
CA ARG A 672 -21.61 18.11 -8.31
C ARG A 672 -20.96 18.54 -9.61
N MET A 673 -19.71 18.16 -9.86
CA MET A 673 -19.02 18.45 -11.12
C MET A 673 -19.76 17.83 -12.29
N SER A 674 -19.87 18.58 -13.39
CA SER A 674 -20.33 18.05 -14.66
C SER A 674 -19.37 16.95 -15.19
N ARG A 675 -19.84 16.14 -16.13
CA ARG A 675 -18.99 15.14 -16.81
C ARG A 675 -17.73 15.79 -17.42
N ARG A 676 -17.86 16.98 -17.99
CA ARG A 676 -16.75 17.74 -18.60
C ARG A 676 -15.70 18.13 -17.55
N GLU A 677 -16.11 18.71 -16.44
CA GLU A 677 -15.20 19.08 -15.36
C GLU A 677 -14.46 17.89 -14.79
N ARG A 678 -15.13 16.73 -14.62
CA ARG A 678 -14.46 15.48 -14.18
C ARG A 678 -13.44 14.98 -15.20
N ILE A 679 -13.69 15.13 -16.51
CA ILE A 679 -12.72 14.78 -17.57
C ILE A 679 -11.51 15.72 -17.48
N GLU A 680 -11.73 17.03 -17.34
CA GLU A 680 -10.68 18.04 -17.22
C GLU A 680 -9.82 17.78 -15.95
N LEU A 681 -10.47 17.38 -14.84
CA LEU A 681 -9.77 17.01 -13.61
C LEU A 681 -8.85 15.80 -13.81
N ARG A 682 -9.34 14.73 -14.47
CA ARG A 682 -8.51 13.55 -14.78
C ARG A 682 -7.32 13.90 -15.67
N ASN A 683 -7.50 14.77 -16.67
CA ASN A 683 -6.40 15.23 -17.53
C ASN A 683 -5.34 16.03 -16.74
N LYS A 684 -5.75 16.79 -15.72
CA LYS A 684 -4.80 17.47 -14.82
C LYS A 684 -4.01 16.47 -13.98
N VAL A 685 -4.69 15.46 -13.42
CA VAL A 685 -4.08 14.40 -12.60
C VAL A 685 -3.05 13.62 -13.40
N GLU A 686 -3.38 13.25 -14.64
CA GLU A 686 -2.48 12.54 -15.54
C GLU A 686 -1.16 13.30 -15.74
N ARG A 687 -1.24 14.58 -16.06
CA ARG A 687 -0.05 15.44 -16.23
C ARG A 687 0.81 15.53 -14.96
N LEU A 688 0.17 15.56 -13.79
CA LEU A 688 0.89 15.60 -12.52
C LEU A 688 1.62 14.29 -12.22
N SER A 689 1.17 13.17 -12.78
CA SER A 689 1.78 11.87 -12.51
C SER A 689 3.26 11.81 -12.89
N GLU A 690 3.67 12.55 -13.93
CA GLU A 690 5.06 12.63 -14.37
C GLU A 690 6.04 13.10 -13.27
N LEU A 691 5.55 13.92 -12.32
CA LEU A 691 6.35 14.38 -11.19
C LEU A 691 6.73 13.27 -10.21
N PHE A 692 6.03 12.16 -10.27
CA PHE A 692 6.23 10.99 -9.40
C PHE A 692 6.97 9.84 -10.12
N ASP A 693 7.38 10.06 -11.37
CA ASP A 693 8.19 9.09 -12.09
C ASP A 693 9.61 9.01 -11.51
N TRP A 694 10.20 7.81 -11.55
CA TRP A 694 11.58 7.62 -11.10
C TRP A 694 12.59 8.51 -11.83
N SER A 695 12.33 8.91 -13.07
CA SER A 695 13.19 9.85 -13.79
C SER A 695 13.26 11.23 -13.13
N ALA A 696 12.17 11.66 -12.50
CA ALA A 696 12.13 12.90 -11.73
C ALA A 696 12.69 12.74 -10.31
N LEU A 697 12.39 11.62 -9.63
CA LEU A 697 12.69 11.45 -8.21
C LEU A 697 14.07 10.84 -7.93
N VAL A 698 14.70 10.19 -8.89
CA VAL A 698 16.04 9.58 -8.74
C VAL A 698 17.13 10.61 -8.37
N ARG A 699 16.90 11.90 -8.63
CA ARG A 699 17.82 12.98 -8.24
C ARG A 699 18.11 12.97 -6.74
N HIS A 700 17.11 12.68 -5.90
CA HIS A 700 17.28 12.61 -4.45
C HIS A 700 18.20 11.46 -4.03
N TYR A 701 18.08 10.31 -4.73
CA TYR A 701 18.98 9.17 -4.53
C TYR A 701 20.42 9.52 -4.95
N ARG A 702 20.60 10.22 -6.08
CA ARG A 702 21.93 10.70 -6.50
C ARG A 702 22.53 11.65 -5.47
N GLU A 703 21.75 12.59 -4.94
CA GLU A 703 22.20 13.52 -3.90
C GLU A 703 22.66 12.76 -2.65
N ALA A 704 21.93 11.74 -2.20
CA ALA A 704 22.33 10.90 -1.07
C ALA A 704 23.61 10.08 -1.37
N HIS A 705 23.72 9.53 -2.57
CA HIS A 705 24.91 8.81 -3.04
C HIS A 705 26.15 9.72 -3.08
N ASP A 706 26.00 10.91 -3.67
CA ASP A 706 27.06 11.91 -3.75
C ASP A 706 27.51 12.37 -2.35
N MET A 707 26.53 12.61 -1.45
CA MET A 707 26.80 12.96 -0.05
C MET A 707 27.59 11.86 0.68
N ALA A 708 27.24 10.59 0.48
CA ALA A 708 27.93 9.48 1.11
C ALA A 708 29.38 9.33 0.61
N LEU A 709 29.61 9.50 -0.68
CA LEU A 709 30.94 9.49 -1.29
C LEU A 709 31.79 10.68 -0.83
N GLU A 710 31.21 11.89 -0.77
CA GLU A 710 31.91 13.10 -0.29
C GLU A 710 32.38 12.95 1.15
N ARG A 711 31.53 12.43 2.05
CA ARG A 711 31.88 12.25 3.45
C ARG A 711 33.08 11.31 3.66
N VAL A 712 33.28 10.36 2.77
CA VAL A 712 34.46 9.46 2.82
C VAL A 712 35.61 9.93 1.91
N GLY A 713 35.45 11.04 1.20
CA GLY A 713 36.47 11.60 0.29
C GLY A 713 36.68 10.83 -1.00
N ALA A 714 35.64 10.11 -1.47
CA ALA A 714 35.63 9.37 -2.73
C ALA A 714 35.20 10.24 -3.92
N PRO A 715 35.66 9.95 -5.16
CA PRO A 715 35.21 10.66 -6.36
C PRO A 715 33.72 10.39 -6.64
N LYS A 716 33.02 11.43 -7.10
CA LYS A 716 31.62 11.32 -7.53
C LYS A 716 31.51 10.53 -8.83
N PRO A 717 30.42 9.76 -9.05
CA PRO A 717 30.16 9.15 -10.35
C PRO A 717 30.00 10.26 -11.40
N GLY A 718 30.55 10.03 -12.60
CA GLY A 718 30.46 10.98 -13.72
C GLY A 718 28.99 11.39 -14.00
N ARG A 719 28.78 12.66 -14.38
CA ARG A 719 27.43 13.15 -14.73
C ARG A 719 26.90 12.45 -15.98
N VAL A 720 25.89 11.62 -15.81
CA VAL A 720 25.05 11.14 -16.93
C VAL A 720 23.90 12.13 -17.09
N GLU A 721 23.85 12.83 -18.22
CA GLU A 721 22.69 13.66 -18.56
C GLU A 721 21.49 12.76 -18.85
N ILE A 722 20.49 12.83 -18.00
CA ILE A 722 19.19 12.20 -18.27
C ILE A 722 18.43 13.14 -19.19
N ARG A 723 18.41 12.87 -20.49
CA ARG A 723 17.47 13.53 -21.39
C ARG A 723 16.10 12.94 -21.13
N MET A 724 15.17 13.78 -20.66
CA MET A 724 13.75 13.44 -20.65
C MET A 724 13.32 13.25 -22.10
N ILE A 725 12.82 12.07 -22.42
CA ILE A 725 12.25 11.70 -23.71
C ILE A 725 10.75 12.02 -23.68
#